data_097e688639d42ddd8de8d5be661bc3b4
#
_entry.id   097e688639d42ddd8de8d5be661bc3b4
#
_cell.length_a   1.000
_cell.length_b   1.000
_cell.length_c   1.000
_cell.angle_alpha   90.00
_cell.angle_beta   90.00
_cell.angle_gamma   90.00
#
_symmetry.space_group_name_H-M   'P 1'
#
loop_
_entity.id
_entity.type
_entity.pdbx_description
1 polymer ?
#
loop_
_entity_poly.entity_id
_entity_poly.type
_entity_poly.pdbx_seq_one_letter_code
_entity_poly.pdbx_strand_id
1 'polypeptide(L)'
;MTDEDTSIEQGAASTEEVPRAPTPPRGATTRLAGATAGMAVGTTLSRLTGVFRVVAMTAALSGGGFADAYNLANTTPNIITDIVIGGVLAATFVPVFVSELTTKASKEAWEAISAVVTVTVGILVVATAAFFVLTPSIIDLYTATNHHADVHQQQQVAIFLLRWFVPQLACYGLIALFSALLNTQGKFAAPMFVPIANNLVVIAMLVWFHALVPTPTLANIDAHHTALVLLGIGTTLGVVVQAALLVPSLLRSDLHLRFRWQPGHEAMRRIARLASWTFGIVLSNQVALVVVLALADGARVPGAVSAYTYAYTFFQLPYGIIAVSVMSAVTPSLSARWAEGDIVAFRRRMVFGLRSILVVIIPSAVGMVILAHPLIDLILDHGAETSAQASVTADTLAMFALGLPGFCTFLYMVRVLQAMQDTRTAFRIYLVENGINIALGIALVGPLGVRGLALSVSIAYTVAAVIALSVVAGKDEGLGGSDLTTPVTRVLGATAVMAVVTVLTVNVSGATSGFALLGRVTLSVVAGALAFVGTTVVLAAREERRGADRRAVRPPEGPEPIAPPPTPSPDGPAAAGSGPDGPRERAAHSSIRLITPDREPTGSGSGATADEPTGDAPDAPFRGRLGSESDEAPVRHLRPLPGGHGGAPRSGPGGGRTTGTTPEQETEGVVPPNDEEEPHGPDPGGNR
;
A
#
# COMPACT_ATOMS: atom_id res chain seq x y z
N MET A 1 -78.49 -38.29 26.10
CA MET A 1 -78.85 -37.96 24.73
C MET A 1 -78.15 -36.63 24.43
N THR A 2 -76.87 -36.75 24.15
CA THR A 2 -76.07 -35.80 23.39
C THR A 2 -74.66 -36.30 23.42
N ASP A 3 -74.14 -36.68 22.27
CA ASP A 3 -72.78 -37.14 22.02
C ASP A 3 -71.84 -35.98 22.12
N GLU A 4 -70.78 -36.13 22.89
CA GLU A 4 -69.60 -35.30 22.84
C GLU A 4 -68.47 -36.03 22.05
N ASP A 5 -68.22 -35.46 20.90
CA ASP A 5 -67.17 -35.89 19.97
C ASP A 5 -65.86 -35.21 20.35
N THR A 6 -64.88 -35.98 20.77
CA THR A 6 -63.56 -35.51 21.16
C THR A 6 -62.61 -35.68 19.97
N SER A 7 -62.38 -34.59 19.25
CA SER A 7 -61.38 -34.51 18.19
C SER A 7 -59.98 -34.28 18.77
N ILE A 8 -59.09 -35.23 18.59
CA ILE A 8 -57.68 -35.17 18.93
C ILE A 8 -56.96 -34.40 17.80
N GLU A 9 -56.50 -33.17 18.10
CA GLU A 9 -55.64 -32.39 17.24
C GLU A 9 -54.23 -33.00 17.22
N GLN A 10 -53.82 -33.51 16.05
CA GLN A 10 -52.46 -33.85 15.74
C GLN A 10 -51.62 -32.59 15.56
N GLY A 11 -50.68 -32.33 16.48
CA GLY A 11 -49.67 -31.27 16.37
C GLY A 11 -48.68 -31.64 15.26
N ALA A 12 -48.78 -30.93 14.14
CA ALA A 12 -47.77 -30.91 13.09
C ALA A 12 -46.54 -30.11 13.56
N ALA A 13 -45.41 -30.77 13.67
CA ALA A 13 -44.13 -30.14 13.93
C ALA A 13 -43.78 -29.18 12.75
N SER A 14 -43.84 -27.88 13.00
CA SER A 14 -43.38 -26.84 12.09
C SER A 14 -41.85 -26.90 12.02
N THR A 15 -41.34 -27.40 10.92
CA THR A 15 -39.93 -27.19 10.52
C THR A 15 -39.69 -25.71 10.35
N GLU A 16 -38.93 -25.13 11.25
CA GLU A 16 -38.45 -23.75 11.21
C GLU A 16 -37.54 -23.60 9.98
N GLU A 17 -38.11 -23.00 8.93
CA GLU A 17 -37.42 -22.69 7.67
C GLU A 17 -36.45 -21.54 7.98
N VAL A 18 -35.11 -21.85 8.02
CA VAL A 18 -34.06 -20.85 8.13
C VAL A 18 -34.25 -19.80 7.03
N PRO A 19 -34.39 -18.49 7.36
CA PRO A 19 -34.64 -17.47 6.38
C PRO A 19 -33.52 -17.42 5.36
N ARG A 20 -33.79 -17.84 4.12
CA ARG A 20 -32.89 -17.64 2.99
C ARG A 20 -32.64 -16.15 2.84
N ALA A 21 -31.37 -15.75 2.89
CA ALA A 21 -30.97 -14.36 2.61
C ALA A 21 -31.62 -13.90 1.29
N PRO A 22 -32.23 -12.71 1.25
CA PRO A 22 -32.93 -12.22 0.07
C PRO A 22 -31.94 -12.13 -1.10
N THR A 23 -32.23 -12.83 -2.17
CA THR A 23 -31.51 -12.70 -3.45
C THR A 23 -31.60 -11.25 -3.91
N PRO A 24 -30.46 -10.55 -4.15
CA PRO A 24 -30.50 -9.17 -4.57
C PRO A 24 -31.26 -9.06 -5.92
N PRO A 25 -32.11 -8.03 -6.10
CA PRO A 25 -32.88 -7.87 -7.33
C PRO A 25 -31.94 -7.78 -8.53
N ARG A 26 -32.28 -8.44 -9.62
CA ARG A 26 -31.45 -8.52 -10.86
C ARG A 26 -30.95 -7.18 -11.40
N GLY A 27 -31.60 -6.06 -11.06
CA GLY A 27 -31.15 -4.70 -11.39
C GLY A 27 -30.04 -4.15 -10.50
N ALA A 28 -29.79 -4.72 -9.31
CA ALA A 28 -28.72 -4.26 -8.42
C ALA A 28 -27.36 -4.79 -8.88
N THR A 29 -27.30 -6.00 -9.42
CA THR A 29 -26.05 -6.60 -9.95
C THR A 29 -25.54 -5.89 -11.19
N THR A 30 -26.42 -5.46 -12.11
CA THR A 30 -26.03 -4.70 -13.31
C THR A 30 -25.58 -3.28 -12.98
N ARG A 31 -26.21 -2.60 -12.01
CA ARG A 31 -25.77 -1.28 -11.54
C ARG A 31 -24.40 -1.36 -10.81
N LEU A 32 -24.18 -2.40 -10.02
CA LEU A 32 -22.92 -2.62 -9.31
C LEU A 32 -21.80 -2.94 -10.32
N ALA A 33 -22.06 -3.78 -11.34
CA ALA A 33 -21.11 -4.09 -12.38
C ALA A 33 -20.73 -2.84 -13.21
N GLY A 34 -21.71 -1.98 -13.56
CA GLY A 34 -21.45 -0.71 -14.24
C GLY A 34 -20.63 0.28 -13.40
N ALA A 35 -20.93 0.38 -12.09
CA ALA A 35 -20.15 1.21 -11.17
C ALA A 35 -18.71 0.71 -11.03
N THR A 36 -18.50 -0.61 -10.92
CA THR A 36 -17.17 -1.21 -10.83
C THR A 36 -16.37 -1.02 -12.13
N ALA A 37 -16.99 -1.17 -13.29
CA ALA A 37 -16.35 -0.89 -14.58
C ALA A 37 -15.97 0.60 -14.71
N GLY A 38 -16.85 1.52 -14.33
CA GLY A 38 -16.56 2.96 -14.29
C GLY A 38 -15.40 3.32 -13.36
N MET A 39 -15.32 2.68 -12.18
CA MET A 39 -14.20 2.85 -11.25
C MET A 39 -12.87 2.35 -11.86
N ALA A 40 -12.87 1.19 -12.52
CA ALA A 40 -11.68 0.66 -13.17
C ALA A 40 -11.18 1.59 -14.30
N VAL A 41 -12.09 2.08 -15.15
CA VAL A 41 -11.77 3.04 -16.22
C VAL A 41 -11.20 4.34 -15.64
N GLY A 42 -11.85 4.93 -14.61
CA GLY A 42 -11.39 6.15 -13.96
C GLY A 42 -10.00 6.00 -13.35
N THR A 43 -9.75 4.90 -12.66
CA THR A 43 -8.45 4.60 -12.07
C THR A 43 -7.37 4.43 -13.14
N THR A 44 -7.65 3.67 -14.20
CA THR A 44 -6.70 3.45 -15.31
C THR A 44 -6.35 4.77 -16.01
N LEU A 45 -7.36 5.59 -16.32
CA LEU A 45 -7.15 6.88 -16.97
C LEU A 45 -6.39 7.87 -16.08
N SER A 46 -6.67 7.87 -14.77
CA SER A 46 -5.92 8.63 -13.79
C SER A 46 -4.43 8.20 -13.72
N ARG A 47 -4.15 6.90 -13.78
CA ARG A 47 -2.76 6.39 -13.81
C ARG A 47 -2.04 6.76 -15.09
N LEU A 48 -2.70 6.66 -16.25
CA LEU A 48 -2.12 7.07 -17.55
C LEU A 48 -1.82 8.57 -17.58
N THR A 49 -2.75 9.42 -17.12
CA THR A 49 -2.48 10.87 -17.04
C THR A 49 -1.37 11.20 -16.05
N GLY A 50 -1.21 10.38 -14.98
CA GLY A 50 -0.08 10.48 -14.06
C GLY A 50 1.27 10.20 -14.74
N VAL A 51 1.34 9.22 -15.67
CA VAL A 51 2.55 8.98 -16.47
C VAL A 51 2.86 10.18 -17.36
N PHE A 52 1.86 10.72 -18.08
CA PHE A 52 2.06 11.94 -18.87
C PHE A 52 2.52 13.14 -18.06
N ARG A 53 2.08 13.24 -16.80
CA ARG A 53 2.60 14.25 -15.86
C ARG A 53 4.09 14.03 -15.58
N VAL A 54 4.55 12.78 -15.37
CA VAL A 54 5.99 12.50 -15.18
C VAL A 54 6.78 12.87 -16.43
N VAL A 55 6.29 12.53 -17.64
CA VAL A 55 6.91 12.95 -18.91
C VAL A 55 7.01 14.47 -19.00
N ALA A 56 5.96 15.20 -18.65
CA ALA A 56 5.99 16.66 -18.64
C ALA A 56 6.96 17.21 -17.59
N MET A 57 7.10 16.54 -16.43
CA MET A 57 8.05 16.94 -15.38
C MET A 57 9.50 16.77 -15.85
N THR A 58 9.84 15.63 -16.44
CA THR A 58 11.20 15.38 -16.95
C THR A 58 11.56 16.33 -18.07
N ALA A 59 10.64 16.57 -19.01
CA ALA A 59 10.83 17.51 -20.11
C ALA A 59 10.99 18.97 -19.64
N ALA A 60 10.32 19.35 -18.55
CA ALA A 60 10.28 20.72 -18.07
C ALA A 60 11.36 21.05 -17.02
N LEU A 61 11.78 20.11 -16.19
CA LEU A 61 12.62 20.37 -15.01
C LEU A 61 14.11 20.04 -15.22
N SER A 62 14.49 19.55 -16.37
CA SER A 62 15.88 19.30 -16.80
C SER A 62 16.75 18.50 -15.82
N GLY A 63 16.33 17.51 -15.17
CA GLY A 63 17.17 16.67 -14.29
C GLY A 63 18.18 17.46 -13.41
N GLY A 64 18.81 16.79 -12.46
CA GLY A 64 19.79 17.43 -11.57
C GLY A 64 19.18 18.10 -10.35
N GLY A 65 19.93 18.98 -9.68
CA GLY A 65 19.56 19.56 -8.40
C GLY A 65 18.27 20.37 -8.40
N PHE A 66 17.91 21.02 -9.52
CA PHE A 66 16.64 21.74 -9.63
C PHE A 66 15.43 20.79 -9.63
N ALA A 67 15.51 19.72 -10.42
CA ALA A 67 14.47 18.68 -10.42
C ALA A 67 14.37 17.99 -9.05
N ASP A 68 15.48 17.75 -8.37
CA ASP A 68 15.50 17.19 -7.02
C ASP A 68 14.83 18.15 -6.02
N ALA A 69 15.14 19.44 -6.05
CA ALA A 69 14.48 20.45 -5.23
C ALA A 69 12.96 20.45 -5.42
N TYR A 70 12.50 20.37 -6.68
CA TYR A 70 11.08 20.28 -6.99
C TYR A 70 10.46 18.97 -6.48
N ASN A 71 11.09 17.83 -6.71
CA ASN A 71 10.56 16.52 -6.31
C ASN A 71 10.50 16.37 -4.79
N LEU A 72 11.52 16.83 -4.03
CA LEU A 72 11.49 16.88 -2.57
C LEU A 72 10.33 17.74 -2.09
N ALA A 73 10.19 18.96 -2.64
CA ALA A 73 9.11 19.86 -2.27
C ALA A 73 7.73 19.28 -2.62
N ASN A 74 7.56 18.66 -3.80
CA ASN A 74 6.28 18.14 -4.28
C ASN A 74 5.84 16.83 -3.58
N THR A 75 6.79 16.02 -3.12
CA THR A 75 6.49 14.75 -2.43
C THR A 75 6.08 14.99 -0.96
N THR A 76 6.64 16.01 -0.33
CA THR A 76 6.45 16.29 1.09
C THR A 76 4.99 16.51 1.53
N PRO A 77 4.13 17.28 0.82
CA PRO A 77 2.72 17.40 1.17
C PRO A 77 1.97 16.07 1.16
N ASN A 78 2.33 15.15 0.25
CA ASN A 78 1.74 13.81 0.20
C ASN A 78 2.15 12.99 1.42
N ILE A 79 3.43 12.99 1.80
CA ILE A 79 3.96 12.31 2.98
C ILE A 79 3.21 12.76 4.24
N ILE A 80 3.08 14.07 4.44
CA ILE A 80 2.40 14.62 5.62
C ILE A 80 0.90 14.32 5.57
N THR A 81 0.28 14.39 4.38
CA THR A 81 -1.12 13.99 4.20
C THR A 81 -1.34 12.52 4.59
N ASP A 82 -0.47 11.63 4.16
CA ASP A 82 -0.54 10.23 4.49
C ASP A 82 -0.39 9.99 6.00
N ILE A 83 0.50 10.72 6.69
CA ILE A 83 0.64 10.65 8.15
C ILE A 83 -0.63 11.16 8.85
N VAL A 84 -1.13 12.35 8.45
CA VAL A 84 -2.26 13.01 9.13
C VAL A 84 -3.58 12.31 8.82
N ILE A 85 -3.75 11.82 7.61
CA ILE A 85 -5.05 11.39 7.07
C ILE A 85 -5.04 9.93 6.62
N GLY A 86 -3.96 9.46 5.99
CA GLY A 86 -3.91 8.14 5.36
C GLY A 86 -4.11 6.98 6.34
N GLY A 87 -3.59 7.10 7.56
CA GLY A 87 -3.80 6.12 8.62
C GLY A 87 -5.22 6.12 9.21
N VAL A 88 -5.90 7.26 9.16
CA VAL A 88 -7.18 7.49 9.85
C VAL A 88 -8.37 7.45 8.91
N LEU A 89 -8.26 8.04 7.72
CA LEU A 89 -9.42 8.34 6.86
C LEU A 89 -9.89 7.19 5.98
N ALA A 90 -9.00 6.58 5.22
CA ALA A 90 -9.41 5.65 4.16
C ALA A 90 -9.99 4.34 4.71
N ALA A 91 -9.46 3.84 5.84
CA ALA A 91 -9.87 2.56 6.42
C ALA A 91 -11.02 2.69 7.44
N THR A 92 -11.24 3.88 8.01
CA THR A 92 -12.12 4.03 9.18
C THR A 92 -13.30 4.98 8.97
N PHE A 93 -13.17 6.03 8.15
CA PHE A 93 -14.27 7.00 7.97
C PHE A 93 -15.49 6.37 7.29
N VAL A 94 -15.27 5.66 6.18
CA VAL A 94 -16.40 5.06 5.46
C VAL A 94 -17.16 4.05 6.32
N PRO A 95 -16.51 3.06 6.98
CA PRO A 95 -17.23 2.14 7.88
C PRO A 95 -17.90 2.83 9.05
N VAL A 96 -17.27 3.84 9.66
CA VAL A 96 -17.89 4.58 10.79
C VAL A 96 -19.07 5.39 10.30
N PHE A 97 -18.95 6.12 9.19
CA PHE A 97 -20.07 6.91 8.66
C PHE A 97 -21.25 6.03 8.24
N VAL A 98 -20.98 4.90 7.58
CA VAL A 98 -22.02 3.93 7.22
C VAL A 98 -22.66 3.37 8.50
N SER A 99 -21.89 2.98 9.50
CA SER A 99 -22.41 2.49 10.79
C SER A 99 -23.28 3.54 11.48
N GLU A 100 -22.83 4.81 11.56
CA GLU A 100 -23.62 5.88 12.17
C GLU A 100 -24.96 6.08 11.43
N LEU A 101 -24.95 6.09 10.09
CA LEU A 101 -26.14 6.27 9.26
C LEU A 101 -27.11 5.08 9.31
N THR A 102 -26.63 3.88 9.63
CA THR A 102 -27.48 2.66 9.68
C THR A 102 -28.01 2.38 11.07
N THR A 103 -27.30 2.78 12.13
CA THR A 103 -27.62 2.41 13.52
C THR A 103 -28.30 3.50 14.31
N LYS A 104 -28.17 4.77 13.91
CA LYS A 104 -28.71 5.92 14.64
C LYS A 104 -29.81 6.62 13.88
N ALA A 105 -30.68 7.36 14.61
CA ALA A 105 -31.62 8.27 13.98
C ALA A 105 -30.88 9.27 13.09
N SER A 106 -31.42 9.61 11.94
CA SER A 106 -30.77 10.44 10.91
C SER A 106 -30.15 11.74 11.47
N LYS A 107 -30.79 12.38 12.43
CA LYS A 107 -30.30 13.62 13.07
C LYS A 107 -29.00 13.35 13.88
N GLU A 108 -28.99 12.32 14.71
CA GLU A 108 -27.86 11.97 15.57
C GLU A 108 -26.65 11.50 14.73
N ALA A 109 -26.91 10.73 13.65
CA ALA A 109 -25.89 10.30 12.71
C ALA A 109 -25.20 11.50 12.05
N TRP A 110 -25.98 12.48 11.57
CA TRP A 110 -25.40 13.70 10.97
C TRP A 110 -24.70 14.59 11.98
N GLU A 111 -25.11 14.59 13.25
CA GLU A 111 -24.39 15.27 14.32
C GLU A 111 -23.01 14.66 14.58
N ALA A 112 -22.93 13.32 14.62
CA ALA A 112 -21.67 12.59 14.76
C ALA A 112 -20.74 12.83 13.56
N ILE A 113 -21.25 12.71 12.34
CA ILE A 113 -20.51 12.97 11.10
C ILE A 113 -20.01 14.42 11.07
N SER A 114 -20.85 15.39 11.44
CA SER A 114 -20.49 16.81 11.50
C SER A 114 -19.36 17.08 12.49
N ALA A 115 -19.40 16.43 13.66
CA ALA A 115 -18.33 16.54 14.66
C ALA A 115 -16.99 16.00 14.10
N VAL A 116 -17.00 14.83 13.44
CA VAL A 116 -15.81 14.24 12.81
C VAL A 116 -15.26 15.15 11.72
N VAL A 117 -16.12 15.64 10.82
CA VAL A 117 -15.74 16.56 9.73
C VAL A 117 -15.10 17.83 10.29
N THR A 118 -15.76 18.48 11.26
CA THR A 118 -15.29 19.74 11.85
C THR A 118 -13.94 19.58 12.55
N VAL A 119 -13.77 18.53 13.35
CA VAL A 119 -12.51 18.26 14.05
C VAL A 119 -11.41 17.93 13.05
N THR A 120 -11.68 17.12 12.01
CA THR A 120 -10.72 16.81 10.97
C THR A 120 -10.25 18.05 10.23
N VAL A 121 -11.16 18.93 9.83
CA VAL A 121 -10.81 20.21 9.20
C VAL A 121 -9.94 21.07 10.14
N GLY A 122 -10.28 21.12 11.43
CA GLY A 122 -9.47 21.81 12.43
C GLY A 122 -8.06 21.26 12.53
N ILE A 123 -7.91 19.94 12.57
CA ILE A 123 -6.59 19.25 12.56
C ILE A 123 -5.81 19.62 11.29
N LEU A 124 -6.46 19.62 10.12
CA LEU A 124 -5.83 19.97 8.85
C LEU A 124 -5.33 21.43 8.84
N VAL A 125 -6.09 22.37 9.36
CA VAL A 125 -5.68 23.77 9.45
C VAL A 125 -4.45 23.91 10.35
N VAL A 126 -4.47 23.28 11.53
CA VAL A 126 -3.32 23.30 12.47
C VAL A 126 -2.11 22.60 11.86
N ALA A 127 -2.29 21.43 11.23
CA ALA A 127 -1.23 20.71 10.57
C ALA A 127 -0.63 21.51 9.41
N THR A 128 -1.46 22.19 8.60
CA THR A 128 -0.99 23.05 7.50
C THR A 128 -0.19 24.24 8.02
N ALA A 129 -0.64 24.89 9.10
CA ALA A 129 0.09 25.97 9.72
C ALA A 129 1.42 25.52 10.32
N ALA A 130 1.43 24.39 11.03
CA ALA A 130 2.65 23.79 11.56
C ALA A 130 3.62 23.41 10.44
N PHE A 131 3.11 22.81 9.36
CA PHE A 131 3.91 22.45 8.19
C PHE A 131 4.56 23.67 7.53
N PHE A 132 3.83 24.79 7.41
CA PHE A 132 4.39 26.03 6.89
C PHE A 132 5.58 26.53 7.72
N VAL A 133 5.47 26.47 9.05
CA VAL A 133 6.55 26.88 9.96
C VAL A 133 7.74 25.91 9.90
N LEU A 134 7.46 24.61 9.80
CA LEU A 134 8.48 23.56 9.78
C LEU A 134 9.13 23.36 8.40
N THR A 135 8.70 24.07 7.35
CA THR A 135 9.21 23.92 5.98
C THR A 135 10.74 23.93 5.90
N PRO A 136 11.49 24.90 6.51
CA PRO A 136 12.95 24.89 6.45
C PRO A 136 13.54 23.61 7.07
N SER A 137 13.12 23.27 8.29
CA SER A 137 13.64 22.09 9.00
C SER A 137 13.37 20.77 8.26
N ILE A 138 12.27 20.69 7.53
CA ILE A 138 11.95 19.51 6.71
C ILE A 138 12.92 19.41 5.53
N ILE A 139 13.21 20.51 4.86
CA ILE A 139 14.18 20.52 3.76
C ILE A 139 15.59 20.24 4.28
N ASP A 140 15.98 20.81 5.42
CA ASP A 140 17.27 20.53 6.07
C ASP A 140 17.41 19.04 6.39
N LEU A 141 16.32 18.38 6.82
CA LEU A 141 16.31 16.94 7.08
C LEU A 141 16.55 16.11 5.79
N TYR A 142 15.93 16.49 4.66
CA TYR A 142 16.15 15.81 3.39
C TYR A 142 17.55 16.01 2.85
N THR A 143 18.13 17.19 3.02
CA THR A 143 19.45 17.54 2.50
C THR A 143 20.58 17.26 3.50
N ALA A 144 20.27 16.65 4.66
CA ALA A 144 21.23 16.38 5.73
C ALA A 144 22.44 15.51 5.30
N THR A 145 22.27 14.67 4.28
CA THR A 145 23.34 13.82 3.72
C THR A 145 23.95 14.39 2.42
N ASN A 146 23.43 15.52 1.94
CA ASN A 146 23.89 16.16 0.71
C ASN A 146 25.11 17.06 1.01
N HIS A 147 26.24 16.77 0.34
CA HIS A 147 27.49 17.52 0.46
C HIS A 147 27.91 18.15 -0.89
N HIS A 148 27.00 18.30 -1.84
CA HIS A 148 27.26 18.97 -3.10
C HIS A 148 27.45 20.47 -2.89
N ALA A 149 28.23 21.10 -3.75
CA ALA A 149 28.58 22.53 -3.62
C ALA A 149 27.34 23.46 -3.75
N ASP A 150 26.30 23.02 -4.43
CA ASP A 150 25.08 23.77 -4.72
C ASP A 150 23.91 23.44 -3.76
N VAL A 151 24.16 22.68 -2.67
CA VAL A 151 23.13 22.26 -1.70
C VAL A 151 22.36 23.45 -1.12
N HIS A 152 23.00 24.57 -0.86
CA HIS A 152 22.32 25.76 -0.33
C HIS A 152 21.34 26.38 -1.33
N GLN A 153 21.68 26.41 -2.63
CA GLN A 153 20.75 26.87 -3.66
C GLN A 153 19.59 25.89 -3.81
N GLN A 154 19.87 24.58 -3.80
CA GLN A 154 18.83 23.55 -3.82
C GLN A 154 17.86 23.70 -2.63
N GLN A 155 18.37 23.92 -1.41
CA GLN A 155 17.56 24.16 -0.22
C GLN A 155 16.67 25.41 -0.39
N GLN A 156 17.22 26.52 -0.87
CA GLN A 156 16.46 27.76 -1.07
C GLN A 156 15.30 27.55 -2.06
N VAL A 157 15.57 26.93 -3.20
CA VAL A 157 14.55 26.61 -4.20
C VAL A 157 13.51 25.63 -3.64
N ALA A 158 13.94 24.57 -2.94
CA ALA A 158 13.03 23.61 -2.34
C ALA A 158 12.13 24.23 -1.26
N ILE A 159 12.69 25.07 -0.37
CA ILE A 159 11.93 25.80 0.66
C ILE A 159 10.92 26.75 0.00
N PHE A 160 11.35 27.48 -1.04
CA PHE A 160 10.47 28.39 -1.78
C PHE A 160 9.28 27.63 -2.40
N LEU A 161 9.53 26.56 -3.12
CA LEU A 161 8.49 25.73 -3.74
C LEU A 161 7.60 25.07 -2.69
N LEU A 162 8.19 24.52 -1.63
CA LEU A 162 7.44 23.85 -0.58
C LEU A 162 6.46 24.81 0.12
N ARG A 163 6.82 26.08 0.35
CA ARG A 163 5.89 27.08 0.88
C ARG A 163 4.65 27.26 0.00
N TRP A 164 4.81 27.23 -1.32
CA TRP A 164 3.67 27.23 -2.26
C TRP A 164 2.89 25.93 -2.26
N PHE A 165 3.52 24.80 -1.89
CA PHE A 165 2.87 23.49 -1.84
C PHE A 165 2.21 23.20 -0.48
N VAL A 166 2.54 23.91 0.59
CA VAL A 166 1.92 23.73 1.93
C VAL A 166 0.39 23.71 1.88
N PRO A 167 -0.33 24.59 1.13
CA PRO A 167 -1.79 24.53 1.04
C PRO A 167 -2.34 23.23 0.46
N GLN A 168 -1.53 22.46 -0.28
CA GLN A 168 -1.95 21.16 -0.82
C GLN A 168 -2.32 20.18 0.30
N LEU A 169 -1.69 20.27 1.47
CA LEU A 169 -2.02 19.43 2.63
C LEU A 169 -3.50 19.56 3.01
N ALA A 170 -3.99 20.78 3.15
CA ALA A 170 -5.40 21.02 3.44
C ALA A 170 -6.30 20.51 2.31
N CYS A 171 -5.91 20.74 1.05
CA CYS A 171 -6.67 20.29 -0.12
C CYS A 171 -6.75 18.77 -0.22
N TYR A 172 -5.63 18.05 -0.04
CA TYR A 172 -5.63 16.57 -0.02
C TYR A 172 -6.50 16.02 1.10
N GLY A 173 -6.46 16.65 2.28
CA GLY A 173 -7.34 16.29 3.39
C GLY A 173 -8.81 16.48 3.08
N LEU A 174 -9.16 17.59 2.45
CA LEU A 174 -10.54 17.84 2.00
C LEU A 174 -10.96 16.86 0.90
N ILE A 175 -10.08 16.54 -0.06
CA ILE A 175 -10.35 15.54 -1.11
C ILE A 175 -10.67 14.18 -0.48
N ALA A 176 -9.88 13.74 0.49
CA ALA A 176 -10.09 12.47 1.19
C ALA A 176 -11.42 12.47 1.96
N LEU A 177 -11.72 13.55 2.67
CA LEU A 177 -12.97 13.72 3.43
C LEU A 177 -14.19 13.75 2.51
N PHE A 178 -14.16 14.53 1.44
CA PHE A 178 -15.25 14.63 0.45
C PHE A 178 -15.45 13.29 -0.27
N SER A 179 -14.38 12.60 -0.61
CA SER A 179 -14.44 11.27 -1.20
C SER A 179 -15.07 10.26 -0.25
N ALA A 180 -14.73 10.29 1.04
CA ALA A 180 -15.34 9.43 2.04
C ALA A 180 -16.86 9.70 2.16
N LEU A 181 -17.27 10.96 2.22
CA LEU A 181 -18.71 11.35 2.27
C LEU A 181 -19.47 10.93 1.00
N LEU A 182 -18.90 11.11 -0.19
CA LEU A 182 -19.52 10.68 -1.45
C LEU A 182 -19.62 9.15 -1.54
N ASN A 183 -18.58 8.43 -1.09
CA ASN A 183 -18.57 6.98 -1.09
C ASN A 183 -19.64 6.36 -0.17
N THR A 184 -19.97 6.99 0.96
CA THR A 184 -21.08 6.54 1.83
C THR A 184 -22.44 6.62 1.14
N GLN A 185 -22.57 7.48 0.13
CA GLN A 185 -23.79 7.64 -0.67
C GLN A 185 -23.77 6.86 -1.99
N GLY A 186 -22.75 5.99 -2.19
CA GLY A 186 -22.59 5.22 -3.42
C GLY A 186 -22.16 6.06 -4.64
N LYS A 187 -21.68 7.30 -4.44
CA LYS A 187 -21.22 8.20 -5.50
C LYS A 187 -19.72 8.06 -5.70
N PHE A 188 -19.27 6.96 -6.30
CA PHE A 188 -17.84 6.63 -6.47
C PHE A 188 -17.20 7.30 -7.68
N ALA A 189 -17.97 7.72 -8.69
CA ALA A 189 -17.42 8.23 -9.95
C ALA A 189 -16.61 9.52 -9.75
N ALA A 190 -17.15 10.55 -9.08
CA ALA A 190 -16.47 11.82 -8.90
C ALA A 190 -15.08 11.65 -8.26
N PRO A 191 -14.89 10.95 -7.11
CA PRO A 191 -13.56 10.73 -6.53
C PRO A 191 -12.56 10.03 -7.45
N MET A 192 -13.02 9.19 -8.39
CA MET A 192 -12.13 8.43 -9.28
C MET A 192 -11.64 9.25 -10.49
N PHE A 193 -12.42 10.23 -10.95
CA PHE A 193 -12.08 11.02 -12.13
C PHE A 193 -11.38 12.34 -11.82
N VAL A 194 -11.59 12.94 -10.64
CA VAL A 194 -10.99 14.25 -10.31
C VAL A 194 -9.45 14.27 -10.29
N PRO A 195 -8.69 13.19 -10.00
CA PRO A 195 -7.24 13.21 -10.12
C PRO A 195 -6.73 13.47 -11.56
N ILE A 196 -7.55 13.15 -12.58
CA ILE A 196 -7.23 13.44 -13.98
C ILE A 196 -7.11 14.95 -14.18
N ALA A 197 -8.03 15.72 -13.60
CA ALA A 197 -8.01 17.18 -13.72
C ALA A 197 -6.75 17.79 -13.06
N ASN A 198 -6.33 17.27 -11.90
CA ASN A 198 -5.06 17.65 -11.28
C ASN A 198 -3.88 17.42 -12.25
N ASN A 199 -3.77 16.21 -12.80
CA ASN A 199 -2.69 15.87 -13.72
C ASN A 199 -2.68 16.80 -14.94
N LEU A 200 -3.85 17.08 -15.54
CA LEU A 200 -3.97 17.96 -16.71
C LEU A 200 -3.55 19.41 -16.40
N VAL A 201 -3.96 19.95 -15.25
CA VAL A 201 -3.56 21.30 -14.82
C VAL A 201 -2.05 21.36 -14.62
N VAL A 202 -1.47 20.37 -13.92
CA VAL A 202 -0.02 20.34 -13.67
C VAL A 202 0.76 20.19 -14.99
N ILE A 203 0.30 19.33 -15.93
CA ILE A 203 0.92 19.20 -17.26
C ILE A 203 0.90 20.54 -17.99
N ALA A 204 -0.25 21.23 -18.04
CA ALA A 204 -0.37 22.51 -18.68
C ALA A 204 0.58 23.57 -18.08
N MET A 205 0.72 23.58 -16.77
CA MET A 205 1.62 24.49 -16.06
C MET A 205 3.09 24.16 -16.30
N LEU A 206 3.46 22.87 -16.37
CA LEU A 206 4.81 22.42 -16.69
C LEU A 206 5.20 22.78 -18.14
N VAL A 207 4.28 22.60 -19.08
CA VAL A 207 4.49 23.03 -20.48
C VAL A 207 4.68 24.53 -20.57
N TRP A 208 3.87 25.31 -19.84
CA TRP A 208 4.03 26.77 -19.77
C TRP A 208 5.35 27.17 -19.12
N PHE A 209 5.73 26.53 -18.02
CA PHE A 209 7.02 26.77 -17.35
C PHE A 209 8.20 26.49 -18.29
N HIS A 210 8.17 25.37 -19.01
CA HIS A 210 9.20 25.01 -20.00
C HIS A 210 9.31 26.04 -21.14
N ALA A 211 8.19 26.60 -21.60
CA ALA A 211 8.21 27.66 -22.60
C ALA A 211 8.87 28.96 -22.10
N LEU A 212 8.84 29.22 -20.78
CA LEU A 212 9.50 30.38 -20.17
C LEU A 212 10.98 30.11 -19.85
N VAL A 213 11.29 28.90 -19.42
CA VAL A 213 12.64 28.48 -19.00
C VAL A 213 12.92 27.10 -19.58
N PRO A 214 13.45 26.99 -20.82
CA PRO A 214 13.66 25.72 -21.49
C PRO A 214 14.67 24.79 -20.79
N THR A 215 15.69 25.36 -20.13
CA THR A 215 16.74 24.60 -19.41
C THR A 215 16.94 25.17 -18.02
N PRO A 216 16.03 24.89 -17.07
CA PRO A 216 16.16 25.39 -15.71
C PRO A 216 17.28 24.66 -14.97
N THR A 217 18.11 25.45 -14.27
CA THR A 217 19.17 24.96 -13.39
C THR A 217 19.12 25.73 -12.08
N LEU A 218 19.75 25.21 -11.03
CA LEU A 218 19.87 25.95 -9.77
C LEU A 218 20.52 27.32 -9.98
N ALA A 219 21.52 27.40 -10.87
CA ALA A 219 22.27 28.63 -11.12
C ALA A 219 21.49 29.73 -11.87
N ASN A 220 20.51 29.36 -12.74
CA ASN A 220 19.80 30.33 -13.57
C ASN A 220 18.38 30.62 -13.10
N ILE A 221 17.80 29.79 -12.21
CA ILE A 221 16.38 29.91 -11.83
C ILE A 221 16.09 31.21 -11.03
N ASP A 222 17.05 31.75 -10.30
CA ASP A 222 16.88 32.96 -9.55
C ASP A 222 16.61 34.18 -10.47
N ALA A 223 17.18 34.17 -11.68
CA ALA A 223 16.88 35.20 -12.71
C ALA A 223 15.45 35.07 -13.26
N HIS A 224 14.78 33.93 -13.06
CA HIS A 224 13.44 33.61 -13.56
C HIS A 224 12.42 33.45 -12.42
N HIS A 225 12.49 34.30 -11.40
CA HIS A 225 11.64 34.22 -10.21
C HIS A 225 10.14 34.15 -10.53
N THR A 226 9.64 34.85 -11.55
CA THR A 226 8.23 34.76 -11.98
C THR A 226 7.87 33.39 -12.47
N ALA A 227 8.75 32.71 -13.20
CA ALA A 227 8.53 31.34 -13.66
C ALA A 227 8.53 30.34 -12.49
N LEU A 228 9.38 30.55 -11.49
CA LEU A 228 9.42 29.74 -10.28
C LEU A 228 8.13 29.90 -9.44
N VAL A 229 7.61 31.12 -9.31
CA VAL A 229 6.29 31.41 -8.70
C VAL A 229 5.17 30.69 -9.47
N LEU A 230 5.20 30.78 -10.80
CA LEU A 230 4.23 30.10 -11.68
C LEU A 230 4.24 28.57 -11.46
N LEU A 231 5.42 27.96 -11.38
CA LEU A 231 5.60 26.53 -11.11
C LEU A 231 5.00 26.14 -9.75
N GLY A 232 5.26 26.96 -8.71
CA GLY A 232 4.73 26.75 -7.36
C GLY A 232 3.21 26.86 -7.29
N ILE A 233 2.65 27.96 -7.81
CA ILE A 233 1.20 28.18 -7.83
C ILE A 233 0.51 27.16 -8.72
N GLY A 234 1.06 26.87 -9.90
CA GLY A 234 0.46 25.97 -10.87
C GLY A 234 0.34 24.54 -10.38
N THR A 235 1.37 24.04 -9.73
CA THR A 235 1.34 22.71 -9.11
C THR A 235 0.27 22.64 -8.01
N THR A 236 0.17 23.67 -7.17
CA THR A 236 -0.86 23.75 -6.13
C THR A 236 -2.27 23.92 -6.71
N LEU A 237 -2.41 24.71 -7.78
CA LEU A 237 -3.69 24.90 -8.46
C LEU A 237 -4.28 23.58 -8.96
N GLY A 238 -3.46 22.63 -9.42
CA GLY A 238 -3.91 21.31 -9.80
C GLY A 238 -4.67 20.59 -8.68
N VAL A 239 -4.13 20.64 -7.46
CA VAL A 239 -4.76 20.01 -6.28
C VAL A 239 -6.00 20.80 -5.82
N VAL A 240 -5.96 22.13 -5.90
CA VAL A 240 -7.13 22.99 -5.61
C VAL A 240 -8.28 22.68 -6.57
N VAL A 241 -8.02 22.57 -7.87
CA VAL A 241 -9.01 22.21 -8.89
C VAL A 241 -9.58 20.81 -8.62
N GLN A 242 -8.72 19.87 -8.23
CA GLN A 242 -9.16 18.51 -7.84
C GLN A 242 -10.14 18.56 -6.66
N ALA A 243 -9.85 19.34 -5.62
CA ALA A 243 -10.74 19.52 -4.48
C ALA A 243 -12.05 20.23 -4.88
N ALA A 244 -11.95 21.29 -5.67
CA ALA A 244 -13.09 22.10 -6.11
C ALA A 244 -14.07 21.30 -6.97
N LEU A 245 -13.60 20.41 -7.83
CA LEU A 245 -14.46 19.57 -8.67
C LEU A 245 -15.29 18.53 -7.90
N LEU A 246 -14.94 18.22 -6.64
CA LEU A 246 -15.78 17.40 -5.76
C LEU A 246 -16.95 18.18 -5.16
N VAL A 247 -16.83 19.50 -5.00
CA VAL A 247 -17.83 20.35 -4.34
C VAL A 247 -19.21 20.27 -5.02
N PRO A 248 -19.36 20.35 -6.36
CA PRO A 248 -20.68 20.24 -7.00
C PRO A 248 -21.38 18.89 -6.72
N SER A 249 -20.59 17.79 -6.66
CA SER A 249 -21.12 16.46 -6.32
C SER A 249 -21.56 16.40 -4.85
N LEU A 250 -20.85 17.10 -3.98
CA LEU A 250 -21.16 17.20 -2.56
C LEU A 250 -22.42 18.04 -2.32
N LEU A 251 -22.53 19.21 -2.98
CA LEU A 251 -23.71 20.09 -2.86
C LEU A 251 -24.99 19.47 -3.40
N ARG A 252 -24.88 18.54 -4.38
CA ARG A 252 -26.01 17.75 -4.91
C ARG A 252 -26.29 16.49 -4.08
N SER A 253 -25.67 16.37 -2.93
CA SER A 253 -25.84 15.26 -2.01
C SER A 253 -26.67 15.72 -0.81
N ASP A 254 -27.55 14.86 -0.29
CA ASP A 254 -28.36 15.15 0.90
C ASP A 254 -27.50 15.09 2.17
N LEU A 255 -26.55 16.04 2.27
CA LEU A 255 -25.64 16.16 3.38
C LEU A 255 -26.14 17.24 4.36
N HIS A 256 -26.35 16.87 5.59
CA HIS A 256 -26.82 17.78 6.66
C HIS A 256 -25.66 18.13 7.60
N LEU A 257 -24.54 18.64 7.04
CA LEU A 257 -23.35 19.02 7.80
C LEU A 257 -23.60 20.35 8.54
N ARG A 258 -23.18 20.38 9.83
CA ARG A 258 -23.21 21.57 10.68
C ARG A 258 -21.85 21.71 11.39
N PHE A 259 -21.40 22.92 11.62
CA PHE A 259 -20.20 23.14 12.41
C PHE A 259 -20.40 22.62 13.83
N ARG A 260 -19.57 21.65 14.25
CA ARG A 260 -19.63 21.03 15.58
C ARG A 260 -18.24 20.68 16.07
N TRP A 261 -17.69 21.50 16.94
CA TRP A 261 -16.38 21.24 17.54
C TRP A 261 -16.52 20.34 18.76
N GLN A 262 -16.37 19.04 18.57
CA GLN A 262 -16.45 18.02 19.63
C GLN A 262 -15.35 16.96 19.46
N PRO A 263 -14.10 17.26 19.83
CA PRO A 263 -12.97 16.32 19.68
C PRO A 263 -13.11 15.06 20.56
N GLY A 264 -13.89 15.15 21.66
CA GLY A 264 -14.19 14.02 22.53
C GLY A 264 -15.38 13.15 22.10
N HIS A 265 -15.99 13.39 20.94
CA HIS A 265 -17.12 12.60 20.47
C HIS A 265 -16.76 11.11 20.31
N GLU A 266 -17.72 10.21 20.64
CA GLU A 266 -17.49 8.77 20.63
C GLU A 266 -17.05 8.25 19.25
N ALA A 267 -17.65 8.76 18.17
CA ALA A 267 -17.23 8.43 16.81
C ALA A 267 -15.75 8.74 16.55
N MET A 268 -15.23 9.88 17.08
CA MET A 268 -13.82 10.24 16.94
C MET A 268 -12.92 9.27 17.71
N ARG A 269 -13.28 8.90 18.95
CA ARG A 269 -12.52 7.90 19.73
C ARG A 269 -12.54 6.53 19.07
N ARG A 270 -13.67 6.14 18.47
CA ARG A 270 -13.79 4.89 17.70
C ARG A 270 -12.88 4.89 16.48
N ILE A 271 -12.88 5.99 15.71
CA ILE A 271 -11.97 6.19 14.58
C ILE A 271 -10.51 6.07 15.04
N ALA A 272 -10.10 6.81 16.08
CA ALA A 272 -8.72 6.80 16.58
C ALA A 272 -8.26 5.39 17.01
N ARG A 273 -9.15 4.63 17.66
CA ARG A 273 -8.86 3.25 18.09
C ARG A 273 -8.71 2.29 16.92
N LEU A 274 -9.59 2.37 15.92
CA LEU A 274 -9.53 1.54 14.73
C LEU A 274 -8.33 1.88 13.85
N ALA A 275 -7.96 3.16 13.81
CA ALA A 275 -6.87 3.66 12.99
C ALA A 275 -5.48 3.43 13.59
N SER A 276 -5.35 3.10 14.87
CA SER A 276 -4.06 3.12 15.58
C SER A 276 -2.97 2.24 14.94
N TRP A 277 -3.30 1.00 14.58
CA TRP A 277 -2.34 0.10 13.92
C TRP A 277 -2.07 0.50 12.48
N THR A 278 -3.10 0.97 11.76
CA THR A 278 -2.95 1.49 10.39
C THR A 278 -2.10 2.76 10.39
N PHE A 279 -2.27 3.64 11.37
CA PHE A 279 -1.41 4.80 11.56
C PHE A 279 0.06 4.41 11.78
N GLY A 280 0.32 3.37 12.59
CA GLY A 280 1.66 2.83 12.78
C GLY A 280 2.29 2.34 11.47
N ILE A 281 1.52 1.64 10.62
CA ILE A 281 1.96 1.20 9.29
C ILE A 281 2.33 2.42 8.43
N VAL A 282 1.45 3.40 8.34
CA VAL A 282 1.69 4.61 7.53
C VAL A 282 2.89 5.37 8.04
N LEU A 283 2.98 5.62 9.34
CA LEU A 283 4.11 6.34 9.94
C LEU A 283 5.45 5.63 9.64
N SER A 284 5.49 4.31 9.80
CA SER A 284 6.68 3.50 9.47
C SER A 284 7.10 3.66 8.02
N ASN A 285 6.14 3.60 7.07
CA ASN A 285 6.42 3.78 5.65
C ASN A 285 6.91 5.20 5.33
N GLN A 286 6.31 6.23 5.94
CA GLN A 286 6.70 7.61 5.66
C GLN A 286 8.07 7.94 6.25
N VAL A 287 8.41 7.40 7.42
CA VAL A 287 9.77 7.51 7.99
C VAL A 287 10.80 6.86 7.06
N ALA A 288 10.51 5.65 6.56
CA ALA A 288 11.40 4.98 5.61
C ALA A 288 11.57 5.77 4.31
N LEU A 289 10.47 6.33 3.77
CA LEU A 289 10.51 7.15 2.56
C LEU A 289 11.34 8.42 2.77
N VAL A 290 11.18 9.12 3.89
CA VAL A 290 11.98 10.31 4.23
C VAL A 290 13.48 9.96 4.28
N VAL A 291 13.84 8.86 4.95
CA VAL A 291 15.23 8.40 5.01
C VAL A 291 15.78 8.06 3.64
N VAL A 292 15.00 7.34 2.81
CA VAL A 292 15.42 6.97 1.45
C VAL A 292 15.60 8.20 0.56
N LEU A 293 14.70 9.19 0.66
CA LEU A 293 14.83 10.44 -0.11
C LEU A 293 16.04 11.26 0.35
N ALA A 294 16.32 11.31 1.66
CA ALA A 294 17.53 11.95 2.18
C ALA A 294 18.81 11.25 1.68
N LEU A 295 18.83 9.91 1.69
CA LEU A 295 19.96 9.13 1.14
C LEU A 295 20.11 9.32 -0.38
N ALA A 296 19.00 9.49 -1.10
CA ALA A 296 19.02 9.76 -2.54
C ALA A 296 19.59 11.16 -2.83
N ASP A 297 19.19 12.17 -2.05
CA ASP A 297 19.69 13.54 -2.19
C ASP A 297 21.19 13.66 -1.91
N GLY A 298 21.70 12.85 -0.97
CA GLY A 298 23.15 12.72 -0.69
C GLY A 298 23.91 11.80 -1.63
N ALA A 299 23.27 11.22 -2.66
CA ALA A 299 23.95 10.37 -3.61
C ALA A 299 24.91 11.17 -4.50
N ARG A 300 25.98 10.52 -4.99
CA ARG A 300 27.06 11.18 -5.76
C ARG A 300 26.61 11.78 -7.10
N VAL A 301 25.42 11.42 -7.58
CA VAL A 301 24.90 11.85 -8.90
C VAL A 301 23.77 12.83 -8.69
N PRO A 302 23.86 14.09 -9.16
CA PRO A 302 22.76 15.03 -9.15
C PRO A 302 21.57 14.48 -9.94
N GLY A 303 20.33 14.73 -9.47
CA GLY A 303 19.12 14.16 -10.07
C GLY A 303 18.74 12.79 -9.51
N ALA A 304 19.38 12.31 -8.45
CA ALA A 304 19.13 10.98 -7.88
C ALA A 304 17.74 10.87 -7.22
N VAL A 305 17.24 11.93 -6.57
CA VAL A 305 15.87 11.99 -6.03
C VAL A 305 14.85 11.88 -7.14
N SER A 306 15.08 12.60 -8.24
CA SER A 306 14.22 12.60 -9.43
C SER A 306 14.22 11.22 -10.09
N ALA A 307 15.39 10.63 -10.32
CA ALA A 307 15.53 9.28 -10.88
C ALA A 307 14.79 8.23 -10.02
N TYR A 308 14.94 8.29 -8.70
CA TYR A 308 14.23 7.40 -7.77
C TYR A 308 12.71 7.58 -7.89
N THR A 309 12.23 8.81 -7.86
CA THR A 309 10.80 9.14 -7.87
C THR A 309 10.14 8.75 -9.19
N TYR A 310 10.80 9.02 -10.31
CA TYR A 310 10.30 8.66 -11.64
C TYR A 310 10.31 7.14 -11.83
N ALA A 311 11.42 6.47 -11.53
CA ALA A 311 11.51 5.01 -11.60
C ALA A 311 10.43 4.33 -10.71
N TYR A 312 10.21 4.83 -9.50
CA TYR A 312 9.19 4.31 -8.60
C TYR A 312 7.77 4.48 -9.16
N THR A 313 7.50 5.57 -9.87
CA THR A 313 6.20 5.80 -10.52
C THR A 313 5.93 4.74 -11.60
N PHE A 314 6.92 4.44 -12.45
CA PHE A 314 6.79 3.38 -13.47
C PHE A 314 6.68 1.98 -12.84
N PHE A 315 7.47 1.71 -11.80
CA PHE A 315 7.41 0.46 -11.04
C PHE A 315 6.01 0.17 -10.49
N GLN A 316 5.27 1.21 -10.07
CA GLN A 316 3.92 1.05 -9.52
C GLN A 316 2.84 0.77 -10.57
N LEU A 317 3.09 0.93 -11.87
CA LEU A 317 2.05 0.77 -12.90
C LEU A 317 1.47 -0.66 -12.95
N PRO A 318 2.27 -1.74 -13.06
CA PRO A 318 1.73 -3.09 -13.05
C PRO A 318 0.99 -3.43 -11.76
N TYR A 319 1.51 -2.99 -10.61
CA TYR A 319 0.84 -3.13 -9.33
C TYR A 319 -0.54 -2.45 -9.33
N GLY A 320 -0.59 -1.18 -9.73
CA GLY A 320 -1.82 -0.37 -9.69
C GLY A 320 -2.92 -0.88 -10.61
N ILE A 321 -2.54 -1.42 -11.78
CA ILE A 321 -3.50 -1.92 -12.78
C ILE A 321 -3.95 -3.34 -12.42
N ILE A 322 -3.03 -4.23 -12.07
CA ILE A 322 -3.29 -5.67 -11.96
C ILE A 322 -3.53 -6.07 -10.50
N ALA A 323 -2.55 -5.85 -9.63
CA ALA A 323 -2.60 -6.37 -8.28
C ALA A 323 -3.73 -5.71 -7.47
N VAL A 324 -3.90 -4.39 -7.57
CA VAL A 324 -4.99 -3.65 -6.89
C VAL A 324 -6.36 -4.12 -7.38
N SER A 325 -6.52 -4.40 -8.69
CA SER A 325 -7.79 -4.89 -9.24
C SER A 325 -8.16 -6.26 -8.68
N VAL A 326 -7.19 -7.19 -8.65
CA VAL A 326 -7.40 -8.54 -8.08
C VAL A 326 -7.67 -8.45 -6.57
N MET A 327 -6.89 -7.66 -5.84
CA MET A 327 -7.09 -7.44 -4.39
C MET A 327 -8.49 -6.93 -4.09
N SER A 328 -8.95 -5.92 -4.83
CA SER A 328 -10.28 -5.32 -4.64
C SER A 328 -11.42 -6.32 -4.90
N ALA A 329 -11.25 -7.22 -5.89
CA ALA A 329 -12.23 -8.24 -6.21
C ALA A 329 -12.25 -9.40 -5.20
N VAL A 330 -11.09 -9.74 -4.63
CA VAL A 330 -10.94 -10.94 -3.77
C VAL A 330 -11.17 -10.63 -2.29
N THR A 331 -10.77 -9.43 -1.80
CA THR A 331 -10.84 -9.07 -0.37
C THR A 331 -12.23 -9.22 0.26
N PRO A 332 -13.36 -8.78 -0.35
CA PRO A 332 -14.67 -8.94 0.27
C PRO A 332 -15.03 -10.41 0.52
N SER A 333 -14.71 -11.28 -0.46
CA SER A 333 -14.97 -12.71 -0.32
C SER A 333 -14.07 -13.39 0.71
N LEU A 334 -12.83 -12.92 0.89
CA LEU A 334 -11.94 -13.39 1.97
C LEU A 334 -12.51 -13.04 3.33
N SER A 335 -12.92 -11.77 3.53
CA SER A 335 -13.49 -11.32 4.81
C SER A 335 -14.78 -12.06 5.15
N ALA A 336 -15.65 -12.34 4.16
CA ALA A 336 -16.88 -13.11 4.37
C ALA A 336 -16.58 -14.56 4.80
N ARG A 337 -15.69 -15.25 4.07
CA ARG A 337 -15.32 -16.66 4.40
C ARG A 337 -14.63 -16.77 5.76
N TRP A 338 -13.79 -15.81 6.11
CA TRP A 338 -13.17 -15.76 7.44
C TRP A 338 -14.22 -15.58 8.54
N ALA A 339 -15.20 -14.69 8.35
CA ALA A 339 -16.28 -14.44 9.31
C ALA A 339 -17.22 -15.64 9.46
N GLU A 340 -17.43 -16.42 8.37
CA GLU A 340 -18.19 -17.68 8.36
C GLU A 340 -17.45 -18.85 9.02
N GLY A 341 -16.13 -18.72 9.29
CA GLY A 341 -15.28 -19.80 9.78
C GLY A 341 -14.94 -20.87 8.73
N ASP A 342 -15.24 -20.61 7.44
CA ASP A 342 -14.93 -21.52 6.33
C ASP A 342 -13.48 -21.35 5.88
N ILE A 343 -12.56 -21.96 6.66
CA ILE A 343 -11.11 -21.86 6.42
C ILE A 343 -10.71 -22.49 5.08
N VAL A 344 -11.38 -23.56 4.65
CA VAL A 344 -11.07 -24.23 3.38
C VAL A 344 -11.37 -23.33 2.18
N ALA A 345 -12.55 -22.71 2.15
CA ALA A 345 -12.92 -21.77 1.09
C ALA A 345 -12.09 -20.47 1.16
N PHE A 346 -11.78 -19.99 2.37
CA PHE A 346 -10.88 -18.86 2.59
C PHE A 346 -9.52 -19.12 1.94
N ARG A 347 -8.88 -20.25 2.26
CA ARG A 347 -7.57 -20.66 1.72
C ARG A 347 -7.61 -20.80 0.20
N ARG A 348 -8.63 -21.49 -0.35
CA ARG A 348 -8.80 -21.63 -1.80
C ARG A 348 -8.89 -20.27 -2.49
N ARG A 349 -9.63 -19.33 -1.90
CA ARG A 349 -9.78 -17.97 -2.43
C ARG A 349 -8.50 -17.15 -2.33
N MET A 350 -7.76 -17.29 -1.23
CA MET A 350 -6.46 -16.65 -1.01
C MET A 350 -5.43 -17.13 -2.03
N VAL A 351 -5.28 -18.44 -2.20
CA VAL A 351 -4.36 -19.02 -3.20
C VAL A 351 -4.73 -18.61 -4.61
N PHE A 352 -6.02 -18.60 -4.94
CA PHE A 352 -6.51 -18.12 -6.24
C PHE A 352 -6.11 -16.67 -6.50
N GLY A 353 -6.32 -15.77 -5.54
CA GLY A 353 -5.95 -14.36 -5.67
C GLY A 353 -4.44 -14.16 -5.85
N LEU A 354 -3.62 -14.81 -5.03
CA LEU A 354 -2.17 -14.76 -5.14
C LEU A 354 -1.67 -15.25 -6.49
N ARG A 355 -2.18 -16.41 -6.93
CA ARG A 355 -1.86 -16.98 -8.22
C ARG A 355 -2.24 -16.05 -9.38
N SER A 356 -3.43 -15.44 -9.32
CA SER A 356 -3.90 -14.50 -10.34
C SER A 356 -3.00 -13.28 -10.46
N ILE A 357 -2.46 -12.79 -9.34
CA ILE A 357 -1.49 -11.69 -9.31
C ILE A 357 -0.16 -12.15 -9.93
N LEU A 358 0.42 -13.27 -9.45
CA LEU A 358 1.76 -13.71 -9.83
C LEU A 358 1.87 -14.08 -11.31
N VAL A 359 0.80 -14.66 -11.91
CA VAL A 359 0.76 -15.01 -13.34
C VAL A 359 1.05 -13.82 -14.25
N VAL A 360 0.66 -12.61 -13.85
CA VAL A 360 0.86 -11.40 -14.66
C VAL A 360 2.05 -10.58 -14.15
N ILE A 361 2.27 -10.52 -12.84
CA ILE A 361 3.32 -9.70 -12.24
C ILE A 361 4.72 -10.25 -12.50
N ILE A 362 4.93 -11.58 -12.48
CA ILE A 362 6.24 -12.16 -12.76
C ILE A 362 6.74 -11.83 -14.19
N PRO A 363 5.96 -12.09 -15.27
CA PRO A 363 6.39 -11.69 -16.60
C PRO A 363 6.51 -10.16 -16.76
N SER A 364 5.65 -9.37 -16.09
CA SER A 364 5.77 -7.90 -16.11
C SER A 364 7.07 -7.43 -15.49
N ALA A 365 7.51 -8.02 -14.37
CA ALA A 365 8.77 -7.71 -13.72
C ALA A 365 9.97 -7.97 -14.63
N VAL A 366 10.03 -9.17 -15.23
CA VAL A 366 11.10 -9.56 -16.14
C VAL A 366 11.10 -8.70 -17.40
N GLY A 367 9.91 -8.43 -17.97
CA GLY A 367 9.77 -7.53 -19.11
C GLY A 367 10.25 -6.11 -18.79
N MET A 368 9.93 -5.60 -17.60
CA MET A 368 10.37 -4.28 -17.15
C MET A 368 11.89 -4.21 -16.94
N VAL A 369 12.54 -5.26 -16.42
CA VAL A 369 14.01 -5.33 -16.31
C VAL A 369 14.65 -5.26 -17.70
N ILE A 370 14.17 -6.06 -18.66
CA ILE A 370 14.74 -6.11 -20.01
C ILE A 370 14.52 -4.82 -20.79
N LEU A 371 13.34 -4.23 -20.64
CA LEU A 371 12.91 -3.05 -21.38
C LEU A 371 13.14 -1.72 -20.63
N ALA A 372 13.82 -1.73 -19.46
CA ALA A 372 14.00 -0.53 -18.63
C ALA A 372 14.62 0.63 -19.43
N HIS A 373 15.76 0.40 -20.11
CA HIS A 373 16.42 1.42 -20.91
C HIS A 373 15.55 1.89 -22.09
N PRO A 374 15.13 1.01 -23.04
CA PRO A 374 14.32 1.49 -24.16
C PRO A 374 12.99 2.12 -23.75
N LEU A 375 12.42 1.73 -22.59
CA LEU A 375 11.20 2.33 -22.07
C LEU A 375 11.45 3.74 -21.52
N ILE A 376 12.50 3.89 -20.72
CA ILE A 376 12.85 5.19 -20.14
C ILE A 376 13.36 6.14 -21.24
N ASP A 377 14.22 5.68 -22.17
CA ASP A 377 14.68 6.48 -23.31
C ASP A 377 13.48 6.97 -24.15
N LEU A 378 12.50 6.08 -24.41
CA LEU A 378 11.28 6.45 -25.15
C LEU A 378 10.47 7.54 -24.45
N ILE A 379 10.43 7.54 -23.12
CA ILE A 379 9.52 8.36 -22.33
C ILE A 379 10.20 9.61 -21.79
N LEU A 380 11.45 9.51 -21.36
CA LEU A 380 12.14 10.55 -20.62
C LEU A 380 13.31 11.20 -21.38
N ASP A 381 13.89 10.54 -22.39
CA ASP A 381 14.99 11.13 -23.18
C ASP A 381 14.47 12.18 -24.17
N HIS A 382 13.79 13.22 -23.63
CA HIS A 382 13.20 14.31 -24.39
C HIS A 382 13.29 15.62 -23.59
N GLY A 383 13.47 16.72 -24.29
CA GLY A 383 13.47 18.04 -23.68
C GLY A 383 14.77 18.37 -22.93
N ALA A 384 14.66 18.73 -21.68
CA ALA A 384 15.79 19.19 -20.88
C ALA A 384 16.54 18.07 -20.15
N GLU A 385 16.04 16.84 -20.13
CA GLU A 385 16.70 15.70 -19.50
C GLU A 385 17.87 15.19 -20.36
N THR A 386 18.97 14.84 -19.69
CA THR A 386 20.14 14.30 -20.36
C THR A 386 20.04 12.77 -20.47
N SER A 387 20.63 12.17 -21.51
CA SER A 387 20.70 10.72 -21.70
C SER A 387 21.36 10.00 -20.52
N ALA A 388 22.30 10.67 -19.84
CA ALA A 388 22.93 10.13 -18.63
C ALA A 388 21.95 9.98 -17.47
N GLN A 389 21.03 10.95 -17.25
CA GLN A 389 20.03 10.90 -16.20
C GLN A 389 18.91 9.90 -16.53
N ALA A 390 18.50 9.82 -17.80
CA ALA A 390 17.60 8.78 -18.28
C ALA A 390 18.16 7.38 -18.02
N SER A 391 19.47 7.17 -18.25
CA SER A 391 20.16 5.90 -17.94
C SER A 391 20.13 5.58 -16.44
N VAL A 392 20.39 6.55 -15.55
CA VAL A 392 20.29 6.33 -14.08
C VAL A 392 18.86 5.95 -13.68
N THR A 393 17.85 6.59 -14.26
CA THR A 393 16.45 6.29 -14.03
C THR A 393 16.09 4.89 -14.51
N ALA A 394 16.57 4.48 -15.68
CA ALA A 394 16.37 3.14 -16.25
C ALA A 394 16.96 2.04 -15.39
N ASP A 395 18.20 2.22 -14.97
CA ASP A 395 18.86 1.27 -14.08
C ASP A 395 18.17 1.16 -12.71
N THR A 396 17.71 2.30 -12.19
CA THR A 396 16.93 2.35 -10.94
C THR A 396 15.59 1.60 -11.09
N LEU A 397 14.91 1.78 -12.24
CA LEU A 397 13.70 1.04 -12.57
C LEU A 397 13.94 -0.47 -12.66
N ALA A 398 15.04 -0.89 -13.29
CA ALA A 398 15.42 -2.29 -13.38
C ALA A 398 15.61 -2.91 -11.98
N MET A 399 16.26 -2.19 -11.05
CA MET A 399 16.44 -2.65 -9.67
C MET A 399 15.10 -2.74 -8.91
N PHE A 400 14.20 -1.78 -9.08
CA PHE A 400 12.85 -1.88 -8.54
C PHE A 400 12.06 -3.07 -9.10
N ALA A 401 12.15 -3.30 -10.41
CA ALA A 401 11.41 -4.34 -11.09
C ALA A 401 11.73 -5.76 -10.58
N LEU A 402 12.94 -6.00 -10.09
CA LEU A 402 13.34 -7.25 -9.43
C LEU A 402 12.46 -7.56 -8.21
N GLY A 403 12.06 -6.53 -7.47
CA GLY A 403 11.22 -6.66 -6.28
C GLY A 403 9.71 -6.70 -6.53
N LEU A 404 9.26 -6.49 -7.76
CA LEU A 404 7.83 -6.34 -8.07
C LEU A 404 6.97 -7.56 -7.67
N PRO A 405 7.41 -8.82 -7.88
CA PRO A 405 6.67 -9.99 -7.38
C PRO A 405 6.59 -10.04 -5.85
N GLY A 406 7.70 -9.72 -5.16
CA GLY A 406 7.75 -9.62 -3.69
C GLY A 406 6.82 -8.53 -3.17
N PHE A 407 6.90 -7.33 -3.74
CA PHE A 407 6.06 -6.18 -3.41
C PHE A 407 4.56 -6.51 -3.52
N CYS A 408 4.13 -7.06 -4.67
CA CYS A 408 2.73 -7.42 -4.88
C CYS A 408 2.26 -8.55 -3.96
N THR A 409 3.12 -9.55 -3.71
CA THR A 409 2.83 -10.66 -2.79
C THR A 409 2.67 -10.14 -1.36
N PHE A 410 3.58 -9.31 -0.89
CA PHE A 410 3.52 -8.73 0.45
C PHE A 410 2.25 -7.91 0.65
N LEU A 411 1.95 -6.97 -0.26
CA LEU A 411 0.74 -6.15 -0.16
C LEU A 411 -0.55 -6.98 -0.21
N TYR A 412 -0.56 -8.06 -1.00
CA TYR A 412 -1.68 -9.01 -1.00
C TYR A 412 -1.81 -9.73 0.34
N MET A 413 -0.71 -10.22 0.92
CA MET A 413 -0.74 -10.87 2.25
C MET A 413 -1.16 -9.89 3.36
N VAL A 414 -0.81 -8.62 3.26
CA VAL A 414 -1.34 -7.58 4.16
C VAL A 414 -2.86 -7.49 4.06
N ARG A 415 -3.43 -7.53 2.84
CA ARG A 415 -4.90 -7.57 2.67
C ARG A 415 -5.53 -8.84 3.25
N VAL A 416 -4.85 -9.98 3.13
CA VAL A 416 -5.28 -11.24 3.75
C VAL A 416 -5.30 -11.11 5.27
N LEU A 417 -4.23 -10.60 5.90
CA LEU A 417 -4.17 -10.35 7.34
C LEU A 417 -5.25 -9.36 7.81
N GLN A 418 -5.52 -8.32 7.02
CA GLN A 418 -6.61 -7.38 7.30
C GLN A 418 -7.99 -8.06 7.22
N ALA A 419 -8.21 -8.96 6.25
CA ALA A 419 -9.43 -9.76 6.16
C ALA A 419 -9.60 -10.71 7.37
N MET A 420 -8.47 -11.20 7.94
CA MET A 420 -8.41 -11.96 9.20
C MET A 420 -8.51 -11.06 10.44
N GLN A 421 -8.67 -9.73 10.29
CA GLN A 421 -8.67 -8.72 11.36
C GLN A 421 -7.37 -8.65 12.18
N ASP A 422 -6.26 -9.15 11.65
CA ASP A 422 -4.96 -9.14 12.30
C ASP A 422 -4.03 -8.03 11.75
N THR A 423 -4.46 -6.79 11.90
CA THR A 423 -3.68 -5.61 11.50
C THR A 423 -2.40 -5.45 12.34
N ARG A 424 -2.37 -6.01 13.56
CA ARG A 424 -1.18 -5.98 14.42
C ARG A 424 -0.02 -6.76 13.83
N THR A 425 -0.27 -7.94 13.29
CA THR A 425 0.76 -8.74 12.61
C THR A 425 1.21 -8.05 11.32
N ALA A 426 0.28 -7.49 10.55
CA ALA A 426 0.62 -6.69 9.37
C ALA A 426 1.57 -5.52 9.74
N PHE A 427 1.29 -4.77 10.80
CA PHE A 427 2.16 -3.69 11.29
C PHE A 427 3.57 -4.19 11.64
N ARG A 428 3.69 -5.33 12.34
CA ARG A 428 5.00 -5.88 12.71
C ARG A 428 5.84 -6.23 11.48
N ILE A 429 5.21 -6.81 10.44
CA ILE A 429 5.91 -7.16 9.21
C ILE A 429 6.32 -5.91 8.45
N TYR A 430 5.48 -4.86 8.40
CA TYR A 430 5.87 -3.56 7.84
C TYR A 430 7.05 -2.92 8.57
N LEU A 431 7.10 -3.03 9.90
CA LEU A 431 8.21 -2.50 10.68
C LEU A 431 9.54 -3.22 10.35
N VAL A 432 9.48 -4.54 10.17
CA VAL A 432 10.65 -5.34 9.73
C VAL A 432 11.05 -4.98 8.31
N GLU A 433 10.08 -4.88 7.40
CA GLU A 433 10.30 -4.49 6.00
C GLU A 433 11.01 -3.14 5.91
N ASN A 434 10.44 -2.09 6.54
CA ASN A 434 11.03 -0.75 6.55
C ASN A 434 12.40 -0.71 7.24
N GLY A 435 12.59 -1.49 8.31
CA GLY A 435 13.89 -1.63 8.96
C GLY A 435 14.96 -2.23 8.04
N ILE A 436 14.62 -3.28 7.30
CA ILE A 436 15.50 -3.89 6.30
C ILE A 436 15.79 -2.90 5.16
N ASN A 437 14.76 -2.21 4.66
CA ASN A 437 14.89 -1.22 3.60
C ASN A 437 15.86 -0.09 4.00
N ILE A 438 15.71 0.50 5.18
CA ILE A 438 16.59 1.55 5.68
C ILE A 438 18.03 1.02 5.85
N ALA A 439 18.20 -0.13 6.50
CA ALA A 439 19.52 -0.69 6.76
C ALA A 439 20.28 -1.02 5.46
N LEU A 440 19.59 -1.65 4.49
CA LEU A 440 20.17 -1.93 3.18
C LEU A 440 20.36 -0.66 2.35
N GLY A 441 19.44 0.33 2.45
CA GLY A 441 19.57 1.62 1.79
C GLY A 441 20.87 2.33 2.19
N ILE A 442 21.14 2.41 3.50
CA ILE A 442 22.38 2.99 4.04
C ILE A 442 23.62 2.20 3.55
N ALA A 443 23.55 0.86 3.53
CA ALA A 443 24.68 0.02 3.13
C ALA A 443 24.96 0.11 1.62
N LEU A 444 23.91 0.22 0.79
CA LEU A 444 24.01 0.11 -0.67
C LEU A 444 24.11 1.46 -1.39
N VAL A 445 23.74 2.58 -0.76
CA VAL A 445 23.80 3.89 -1.41
C VAL A 445 25.25 4.29 -1.75
N GLY A 446 26.23 3.96 -0.92
CA GLY A 446 27.64 4.23 -1.18
C GLY A 446 28.18 3.56 -2.45
N PRO A 447 28.10 2.22 -2.57
CA PRO A 447 28.62 1.49 -3.72
C PRO A 447 27.75 1.56 -4.98
N LEU A 448 26.43 1.63 -4.86
CA LEU A 448 25.48 1.52 -5.98
C LEU A 448 24.70 2.81 -6.27
N GLY A 449 24.84 3.84 -5.44
CA GLY A 449 24.07 5.08 -5.57
C GLY A 449 22.56 4.81 -5.44
N VAL A 450 21.76 5.54 -6.22
CA VAL A 450 20.29 5.42 -6.23
C VAL A 450 19.78 4.02 -6.64
N ARG A 451 20.56 3.28 -7.45
CA ARG A 451 20.25 1.86 -7.79
C ARG A 451 20.24 0.98 -6.55
N GLY A 452 21.16 1.26 -5.60
CA GLY A 452 21.21 0.57 -4.31
C GLY A 452 19.97 0.80 -3.46
N LEU A 453 19.41 2.01 -3.50
CA LEU A 453 18.16 2.34 -2.82
C LEU A 453 16.95 1.60 -3.42
N ALA A 454 16.87 1.48 -4.74
CA ALA A 454 15.83 0.69 -5.40
C ALA A 454 15.98 -0.82 -5.11
N LEU A 455 17.22 -1.32 -5.08
CA LEU A 455 17.50 -2.71 -4.74
C LEU A 455 17.18 -3.02 -3.27
N SER A 456 17.44 -2.09 -2.33
CA SER A 456 17.06 -2.26 -0.92
C SER A 456 15.56 -2.45 -0.74
N VAL A 457 14.75 -1.64 -1.43
CA VAL A 457 13.28 -1.79 -1.48
C VAL A 457 12.89 -3.16 -2.01
N SER A 458 13.49 -3.59 -3.12
CA SER A 458 13.20 -4.88 -3.76
C SER A 458 13.49 -6.07 -2.85
N ILE A 459 14.63 -6.05 -2.15
CA ILE A 459 14.99 -7.09 -1.18
C ILE A 459 14.06 -7.04 0.03
N ALA A 460 13.82 -5.85 0.60
CA ALA A 460 12.99 -5.67 1.78
C ALA A 460 11.56 -6.21 1.56
N TYR A 461 10.92 -5.85 0.47
CA TYR A 461 9.59 -6.35 0.12
C TYR A 461 9.57 -7.86 -0.18
N THR A 462 10.62 -8.40 -0.79
CA THR A 462 10.73 -9.84 -1.05
C THR A 462 10.85 -10.63 0.26
N VAL A 463 11.70 -10.17 1.18
CA VAL A 463 11.82 -10.76 2.51
C VAL A 463 10.51 -10.64 3.29
N ALA A 464 9.87 -9.48 3.26
CA ALA A 464 8.57 -9.27 3.91
C ALA A 464 7.47 -10.17 3.32
N ALA A 465 7.49 -10.42 2.02
CA ALA A 465 6.58 -11.36 1.36
C ALA A 465 6.77 -12.79 1.88
N VAL A 466 8.01 -13.24 2.01
CA VAL A 466 8.34 -14.57 2.57
C VAL A 466 7.88 -14.67 4.02
N ILE A 467 8.16 -13.65 4.83
CA ILE A 467 7.71 -13.62 6.24
C ILE A 467 6.17 -13.65 6.30
N ALA A 468 5.49 -12.82 5.51
CA ALA A 468 4.03 -12.75 5.52
C ALA A 468 3.37 -14.08 5.09
N LEU A 469 3.91 -14.71 4.03
CA LEU A 469 3.48 -16.04 3.60
C LEU A 469 3.67 -17.09 4.69
N SER A 470 4.84 -17.11 5.34
CA SER A 470 5.14 -18.06 6.42
C SER A 470 4.23 -17.86 7.64
N VAL A 471 3.95 -16.60 8.01
CA VAL A 471 3.04 -16.27 9.12
C VAL A 471 1.62 -16.71 8.81
N VAL A 472 1.12 -16.45 7.60
CA VAL A 472 -0.23 -16.86 7.19
C VAL A 472 -0.32 -18.37 7.09
N ALA A 473 0.71 -19.04 6.53
CA ALA A 473 0.77 -20.50 6.47
C ALA A 473 0.75 -21.17 7.85
N GLY A 474 1.39 -20.55 8.85
CA GLY A 474 1.39 -21.07 10.23
C GLY A 474 0.05 -20.92 10.96
N LYS A 475 -0.83 -20.01 10.51
CA LYS A 475 -2.16 -19.80 11.12
C LYS A 475 -3.22 -20.78 10.63
N ASP A 476 -3.07 -21.33 9.44
CA ASP A 476 -4.10 -22.09 8.71
C ASP A 476 -3.76 -23.57 8.51
N GLU A 477 -2.97 -24.20 9.38
CA GLU A 477 -2.53 -25.60 9.25
C GLU A 477 -1.87 -25.95 7.89
N GLY A 478 -1.18 -24.99 7.31
CA GLY A 478 -0.33 -25.14 6.13
C GLY A 478 -1.00 -24.76 4.81
N LEU A 479 -0.40 -23.77 4.15
CA LEU A 479 -0.51 -23.61 2.71
C LEU A 479 0.05 -24.91 2.10
N GLY A 480 -0.79 -25.78 1.51
CA GLY A 480 -0.31 -26.98 0.81
C GLY A 480 0.71 -26.53 -0.25
N GLY A 481 1.99 -26.77 0.01
CA GLY A 481 3.08 -26.29 -0.84
C GLY A 481 2.90 -26.64 -2.32
N SER A 482 2.23 -27.77 -2.62
CA SER A 482 1.89 -28.22 -3.96
C SER A 482 0.92 -27.30 -4.71
N ASP A 483 0.06 -26.54 -3.99
CA ASP A 483 -0.97 -25.71 -4.62
C ASP A 483 -0.41 -24.42 -5.27
N LEU A 484 0.76 -23.96 -4.82
CA LEU A 484 1.44 -22.80 -5.36
C LEU A 484 2.65 -23.16 -6.24
N THR A 485 3.40 -24.21 -5.91
CA THR A 485 4.66 -24.54 -6.60
C THR A 485 4.46 -24.88 -8.07
N THR A 486 3.50 -25.75 -8.40
CA THR A 486 3.25 -26.15 -9.79
C THR A 486 2.83 -24.99 -10.70
N PRO A 487 1.86 -24.12 -10.31
CA PRO A 487 1.53 -22.95 -11.13
C PRO A 487 2.68 -21.95 -11.27
N VAL A 488 3.43 -21.70 -10.20
CA VAL A 488 4.54 -20.72 -10.23
C VAL A 488 5.68 -21.24 -11.13
N THR A 489 6.02 -22.50 -11.08
CA THR A 489 7.06 -23.07 -11.98
C THR A 489 6.67 -22.99 -13.46
N ARG A 490 5.39 -23.14 -13.80
CA ARG A 490 4.90 -22.93 -15.17
C ARG A 490 5.03 -21.48 -15.60
N VAL A 491 4.63 -20.55 -14.73
CA VAL A 491 4.76 -19.12 -15.00
C VAL A 491 6.22 -18.76 -15.20
N LEU A 492 7.13 -19.25 -14.37
CA LEU A 492 8.58 -19.03 -14.52
C LEU A 492 9.10 -19.59 -15.85
N GLY A 493 8.70 -20.81 -16.24
CA GLY A 493 9.07 -21.41 -17.52
C GLY A 493 8.57 -20.59 -18.73
N ALA A 494 7.31 -20.15 -18.69
CA ALA A 494 6.73 -19.30 -19.74
C ALA A 494 7.40 -17.92 -19.77
N THR A 495 7.74 -17.38 -18.61
CA THR A 495 8.46 -16.10 -18.48
C THR A 495 9.88 -16.19 -19.03
N ALA A 496 10.57 -17.33 -18.84
CA ALA A 496 11.90 -17.53 -19.42
C ALA A 496 11.87 -17.51 -20.95
N VAL A 497 10.88 -18.15 -21.58
CA VAL A 497 10.67 -18.10 -23.04
C VAL A 497 10.35 -16.67 -23.49
N MET A 498 9.45 -15.99 -22.77
CA MET A 498 9.14 -14.58 -22.99
C MET A 498 10.39 -13.70 -22.94
N ALA A 499 11.23 -13.89 -21.92
CA ALA A 499 12.46 -13.12 -21.75
C ALA A 499 13.39 -13.26 -22.95
N VAL A 500 13.60 -14.49 -23.44
CA VAL A 500 14.44 -14.76 -24.62
C VAL A 500 13.86 -14.03 -25.84
N VAL A 501 12.55 -14.14 -26.10
CA VAL A 501 11.90 -13.48 -27.24
C VAL A 501 12.01 -11.96 -27.12
N THR A 502 11.79 -11.40 -25.92
CA THR A 502 11.89 -9.95 -25.70
C THR A 502 13.32 -9.45 -25.92
N VAL A 503 14.33 -10.17 -25.41
CA VAL A 503 15.74 -9.82 -25.65
C VAL A 503 16.12 -9.88 -27.13
N LEU A 504 15.65 -10.93 -27.85
CA LEU A 504 15.91 -11.03 -29.29
C LEU A 504 15.24 -9.88 -30.05
N THR A 505 13.98 -9.59 -29.78
CA THR A 505 13.24 -8.54 -30.51
C THR A 505 13.76 -7.13 -30.21
N VAL A 506 14.16 -6.86 -28.96
CA VAL A 506 14.71 -5.56 -28.59
C VAL A 506 16.09 -5.32 -29.24
N ASN A 507 16.85 -6.37 -29.53
CA ASN A 507 18.18 -6.25 -30.15
C ASN A 507 18.17 -6.29 -31.68
N VAL A 508 17.05 -6.69 -32.31
CA VAL A 508 16.96 -6.74 -33.79
C VAL A 508 16.96 -5.35 -34.44
N SER A 509 16.34 -4.34 -33.81
CA SER A 509 16.35 -2.98 -34.32
C SER A 509 17.28 -2.10 -33.49
N GLY A 510 18.28 -1.50 -34.10
CA GLY A 510 19.18 -0.54 -33.45
C GLY A 510 18.58 0.85 -33.26
N ALA A 511 17.25 0.98 -33.35
CA ALA A 511 16.55 2.26 -33.20
C ALA A 511 16.69 2.81 -31.78
N THR A 512 17.19 4.05 -31.65
CA THR A 512 17.48 4.71 -30.37
C THR A 512 16.56 5.91 -30.10
N SER A 513 15.75 6.37 -31.08
CA SER A 513 14.91 7.56 -30.89
C SER A 513 13.64 7.54 -31.74
N GLY A 514 12.68 8.40 -31.36
CA GLY A 514 11.47 8.71 -32.12
C GLY A 514 10.53 7.51 -32.35
N PHE A 515 9.79 7.55 -33.47
CA PHE A 515 8.80 6.50 -33.82
C PHE A 515 9.43 5.11 -34.01
N ALA A 516 10.72 5.04 -34.37
CA ALA A 516 11.41 3.79 -34.55
C ALA A 516 11.68 3.10 -33.20
N LEU A 517 12.01 3.87 -32.15
CA LEU A 517 12.13 3.37 -30.78
C LEU A 517 10.76 2.94 -30.23
N LEU A 518 9.70 3.71 -30.47
CA LEU A 518 8.33 3.31 -30.11
C LEU A 518 7.96 1.97 -30.77
N GLY A 519 8.26 1.80 -32.06
CA GLY A 519 8.04 0.55 -32.79
C GLY A 519 8.83 -0.61 -32.19
N ARG A 520 10.09 -0.39 -31.82
CA ARG A 520 10.97 -1.36 -31.15
C ARG A 520 10.38 -1.83 -29.82
N VAL A 521 10.01 -0.89 -28.95
CA VAL A 521 9.43 -1.20 -27.63
C VAL A 521 8.09 -1.94 -27.80
N THR A 522 7.20 -1.42 -28.67
CA THR A 522 5.89 -2.03 -28.90
C THR A 522 6.00 -3.44 -29.45
N LEU A 523 6.87 -3.66 -30.45
CA LEU A 523 7.12 -5.00 -31.01
C LEU A 523 7.64 -5.96 -29.95
N SER A 524 8.59 -5.53 -29.11
CA SER A 524 9.16 -6.37 -28.07
C SER A 524 8.14 -6.74 -27.00
N VAL A 525 7.28 -5.79 -26.58
CA VAL A 525 6.20 -6.06 -25.62
C VAL A 525 5.17 -7.04 -26.20
N VAL A 526 4.73 -6.82 -27.46
CA VAL A 526 3.73 -7.67 -28.10
C VAL A 526 4.29 -9.08 -28.35
N ALA A 527 5.50 -9.19 -28.90
CA ALA A 527 6.15 -10.46 -29.17
C ALA A 527 6.38 -11.25 -27.85
N GLY A 528 6.85 -10.57 -26.81
CA GLY A 528 7.02 -11.17 -25.48
C GLY A 528 5.70 -11.65 -24.90
N ALA A 529 4.65 -10.84 -24.95
CA ALA A 529 3.33 -11.22 -24.46
C ALA A 529 2.75 -12.44 -25.21
N LEU A 530 2.87 -12.46 -26.53
CA LEU A 530 2.44 -13.59 -27.35
C LEU A 530 3.25 -14.87 -27.02
N ALA A 531 4.55 -14.74 -26.83
CA ALA A 531 5.41 -15.86 -26.43
C ALA A 531 5.01 -16.42 -25.05
N PHE A 532 4.72 -15.54 -24.07
CA PHE A 532 4.23 -15.93 -22.73
C PHE A 532 2.90 -16.67 -22.81
N VAL A 533 1.90 -16.08 -23.48
CA VAL A 533 0.57 -16.69 -23.61
C VAL A 533 0.66 -18.02 -24.36
N GLY A 534 1.36 -18.05 -25.49
CA GLY A 534 1.54 -19.28 -26.29
C GLY A 534 2.20 -20.40 -25.50
N THR A 535 3.28 -20.08 -24.76
CA THR A 535 3.96 -21.06 -23.91
C THR A 535 3.06 -21.56 -22.78
N THR A 536 2.30 -20.66 -22.14
CA THR A 536 1.36 -21.03 -21.07
C THR A 536 0.27 -21.99 -21.59
N VAL A 537 -0.31 -21.72 -22.77
CA VAL A 537 -1.29 -22.61 -23.41
C VAL A 537 -0.70 -23.97 -23.76
N VAL A 538 0.52 -24.00 -24.33
CA VAL A 538 1.20 -25.27 -24.68
C VAL A 538 1.50 -26.10 -23.42
N LEU A 539 1.97 -25.47 -22.34
CA LEU A 539 2.23 -26.16 -21.08
C LEU A 539 0.95 -26.71 -20.44
N ALA A 540 -0.16 -25.97 -20.49
CA ALA A 540 -1.45 -26.44 -20.03
C ALA A 540 -1.95 -27.65 -20.83
N ALA A 541 -1.92 -27.59 -22.16
CA ALA A 541 -2.33 -28.68 -23.04
C ALA A 541 -1.48 -29.96 -22.85
N ARG A 542 -0.16 -29.81 -22.61
CA ARG A 542 0.72 -30.98 -22.30
C ARG A 542 0.34 -31.69 -20.99
N GLU A 543 -0.10 -30.96 -19.99
CA GLU A 543 -0.50 -31.57 -18.72
C GLU A 543 -1.86 -32.23 -18.81
N GLU A 544 -2.80 -31.70 -19.54
CA GLU A 544 -4.07 -32.35 -19.78
C GLU A 544 -3.84 -33.71 -20.47
N ARG A 545 -2.97 -33.77 -21.48
CA ARG A 545 -2.56 -35.02 -22.13
C ARG A 545 -1.90 -36.02 -21.16
N ARG A 546 -0.92 -35.55 -20.34
CA ARG A 546 -0.29 -36.37 -19.33
C ARG A 546 -1.28 -36.88 -18.25
N GLY A 547 -2.25 -36.06 -17.89
CA GLY A 547 -3.34 -36.42 -16.97
C GLY A 547 -4.28 -37.47 -17.57
N ALA A 548 -4.60 -37.36 -18.86
CA ALA A 548 -5.38 -38.34 -19.60
C ALA A 548 -4.63 -39.68 -19.72
N ASP A 549 -3.34 -39.64 -20.08
CA ASP A 549 -2.49 -40.86 -20.17
C ASP A 549 -2.37 -41.58 -18.82
N ARG A 550 -2.20 -40.83 -17.71
CA ARG A 550 -2.17 -41.42 -16.36
C ARG A 550 -3.50 -42.05 -15.93
N ARG A 551 -4.64 -41.51 -16.39
CA ARG A 551 -5.97 -42.08 -16.15
C ARG A 551 -6.19 -43.33 -17.01
N ALA A 552 -5.68 -43.32 -18.24
CA ALA A 552 -5.77 -44.49 -19.16
C ALA A 552 -4.90 -45.69 -18.72
N VAL A 553 -3.79 -45.44 -18.01
CA VAL A 553 -2.87 -46.46 -17.51
C VAL A 553 -3.31 -47.02 -16.15
N ARG A 554 -4.26 -46.39 -15.45
CA ARG A 554 -4.82 -46.94 -14.21
C ARG A 554 -5.74 -48.11 -14.59
N PRO A 555 -5.45 -49.36 -14.18
CA PRO A 555 -6.35 -50.46 -14.46
C PRO A 555 -7.75 -50.11 -13.93
N PRO A 556 -8.84 -50.56 -14.59
CA PRO A 556 -10.15 -50.40 -14.00
C PRO A 556 -10.11 -50.99 -12.60
N GLU A 557 -10.45 -50.21 -11.61
CA GLU A 557 -10.65 -50.69 -10.25
C GLU A 557 -11.67 -51.84 -10.40
N GLY A 558 -11.20 -53.06 -10.21
CA GLY A 558 -12.09 -54.24 -10.21
C GLY A 558 -13.23 -53.99 -9.24
N PRO A 559 -14.40 -54.57 -9.48
CA PRO A 559 -15.53 -54.41 -8.59
C PRO A 559 -15.05 -54.66 -7.15
N GLU A 560 -15.34 -53.70 -6.29
CA GLU A 560 -15.05 -53.79 -4.85
C GLU A 560 -15.46 -55.17 -4.36
N PRO A 561 -14.58 -55.93 -3.66
CA PRO A 561 -14.95 -57.28 -3.18
C PRO A 561 -16.22 -57.16 -2.35
N ILE A 562 -17.29 -57.74 -2.80
CA ILE A 562 -18.54 -57.84 -2.03
C ILE A 562 -18.16 -58.50 -0.70
N ALA A 563 -18.25 -57.76 0.37
CA ALA A 563 -18.00 -58.29 1.71
C ALA A 563 -18.87 -59.55 1.89
N PRO A 564 -18.29 -60.70 2.32
CA PRO A 564 -19.07 -61.90 2.55
C PRO A 564 -20.16 -61.62 3.60
N PRO A 565 -21.35 -62.15 3.44
CA PRO A 565 -22.43 -62.01 4.42
C PRO A 565 -21.95 -62.45 5.80
N PRO A 566 -22.37 -61.85 6.89
CA PRO A 566 -21.97 -62.22 8.23
C PRO A 566 -22.45 -63.66 8.50
N THR A 567 -21.52 -64.51 8.87
CA THR A 567 -21.83 -65.91 9.34
C THR A 567 -22.72 -65.85 10.57
N PRO A 568 -23.81 -66.67 10.63
CA PRO A 568 -24.69 -66.75 11.81
C PRO A 568 -23.93 -67.38 12.97
N SER A 569 -23.93 -66.78 14.13
CA SER A 569 -23.43 -67.30 15.38
C SER A 569 -24.31 -68.52 15.81
N PRO A 570 -23.73 -69.64 16.15
CA PRO A 570 -24.47 -70.70 16.79
C PRO A 570 -24.45 -70.49 18.29
N ASP A 571 -25.58 -70.09 18.88
CA ASP A 571 -25.97 -70.44 20.28
C ASP A 571 -27.07 -69.52 20.79
N GLY A 572 -28.25 -70.13 21.00
CA GLY A 572 -29.35 -69.53 21.77
C GLY A 572 -30.62 -70.39 21.60
N PRO A 573 -31.25 -70.88 22.70
CA PRO A 573 -32.23 -71.91 22.67
C PRO A 573 -33.63 -71.47 22.24
N ALA A 574 -34.34 -72.50 21.68
CA ALA A 574 -35.71 -72.44 21.18
C ALA A 574 -36.76 -72.11 22.24
N ALA A 575 -37.71 -71.24 21.86
CA ALA A 575 -39.05 -71.30 22.43
C ALA A 575 -40.11 -71.00 21.36
N ALA A 576 -41.06 -71.85 21.28
CA ALA A 576 -42.16 -71.98 20.33
C ALA A 576 -43.24 -70.89 20.54
N GLY A 577 -43.97 -70.58 19.46
CA GLY A 577 -45.29 -69.96 19.59
C GLY A 577 -45.77 -69.20 18.35
N SER A 578 -46.48 -69.90 17.48
CA SER A 578 -47.70 -69.63 16.68
C SER A 578 -47.87 -68.21 16.02
N GLY A 579 -47.85 -68.18 14.70
CA GLY A 579 -48.77 -67.71 13.64
C GLY A 579 -49.31 -66.28 13.65
N PRO A 580 -50.06 -65.97 12.57
CA PRO A 580 -49.54 -65.50 11.30
C PRO A 580 -49.93 -63.98 11.00
N ASP A 581 -49.54 -63.50 9.86
CA ASP A 581 -50.06 -62.40 9.04
C ASP A 581 -49.34 -61.08 8.97
N GLY A 582 -49.01 -60.71 7.73
CA GLY A 582 -49.06 -59.38 7.15
C GLY A 582 -47.73 -58.73 6.84
N PRO A 583 -47.63 -58.20 5.63
CA PRO A 583 -46.36 -57.62 5.14
C PRO A 583 -46.27 -56.11 5.44
N ARG A 584 -45.10 -55.59 5.62
CA ARG A 584 -44.73 -54.20 5.20
C ARG A 584 -43.38 -53.70 5.64
N GLU A 585 -42.72 -53.21 4.63
CA GLU A 585 -42.05 -51.90 4.50
C GLU A 585 -40.67 -51.70 5.13
N ARG A 586 -39.79 -51.34 4.23
CA ARG A 586 -38.41 -50.82 4.40
C ARG A 586 -38.38 -49.51 5.15
N ALA A 587 -37.51 -49.37 6.09
CA ALA A 587 -36.96 -48.06 6.45
C ALA A 587 -35.47 -48.21 6.80
N ALA A 588 -34.68 -47.38 6.12
CA ALA A 588 -33.24 -47.22 6.30
C ALA A 588 -32.98 -46.42 7.57
N HIS A 589 -32.11 -46.92 8.44
CA HIS A 589 -31.52 -46.09 9.50
C HIS A 589 -30.02 -45.92 9.27
N SER A 590 -29.61 -44.70 9.00
CA SER A 590 -28.25 -44.24 9.07
C SER A 590 -27.89 -44.00 10.54
N SER A 591 -26.85 -44.63 11.03
CA SER A 591 -26.33 -44.48 12.39
C SER A 591 -25.20 -43.47 12.39
N ILE A 592 -25.40 -42.32 13.04
CA ILE A 592 -24.36 -41.36 13.38
C ILE A 592 -23.71 -41.84 14.69
N ARG A 593 -22.40 -42.08 14.64
CA ARG A 593 -21.58 -42.30 15.85
C ARG A 593 -21.12 -40.95 16.42
N LEU A 594 -21.54 -40.66 17.63
CA LEU A 594 -20.95 -39.67 18.52
C LEU A 594 -19.69 -40.27 19.16
N ILE A 595 -18.57 -39.59 19.07
CA ILE A 595 -17.34 -39.86 19.81
C ILE A 595 -17.32 -38.89 21.01
N THR A 596 -17.37 -39.44 22.21
CA THR A 596 -17.09 -38.74 23.48
C THR A 596 -15.64 -39.00 23.90
N PRO A 597 -14.91 -38.03 24.46
CA PRO A 597 -13.55 -38.24 24.94
C PRO A 597 -13.53 -38.79 26.38
N ASP A 598 -12.56 -39.67 26.61
CA ASP A 598 -12.21 -40.35 27.86
C ASP A 598 -11.84 -39.38 28.97
N ARG A 599 -12.29 -39.76 30.16
CA ARG A 599 -11.89 -39.14 31.45
C ARG A 599 -11.29 -40.22 32.35
N GLU A 600 -10.08 -40.02 32.76
CA GLU A 600 -9.46 -40.81 33.85
C GLU A 600 -9.84 -40.27 35.26
N PRO A 601 -9.83 -41.15 36.26
CA PRO A 601 -10.38 -40.87 37.60
C PRO A 601 -9.29 -40.76 38.68
N THR A 602 -9.50 -39.85 39.64
CA THR A 602 -9.02 -39.95 41.04
C THR A 602 -9.93 -39.06 41.86
N GLY A 603 -10.60 -39.43 42.92
CA GLY A 603 -10.40 -40.18 44.06
C GLY A 603 -10.88 -39.37 45.27
N SER A 604 -11.91 -39.90 45.95
CA SER A 604 -12.23 -39.82 47.40
C SER A 604 -12.70 -38.51 48.07
N GLY A 605 -13.89 -38.57 48.63
CA GLY A 605 -14.10 -38.19 50.02
C GLY A 605 -15.37 -37.39 50.34
N SER A 606 -16.41 -38.11 50.76
CA SER A 606 -17.38 -37.85 51.84
C SER A 606 -17.99 -36.46 52.06
N GLY A 607 -19.32 -36.35 51.99
CA GLY A 607 -20.12 -36.11 53.19
C GLY A 607 -21.21 -35.06 53.05
N ALA A 608 -22.45 -35.54 52.95
CA ALA A 608 -23.67 -35.11 53.66
C ALA A 608 -24.31 -33.72 53.41
N THR A 609 -25.53 -33.82 52.96
CA THR A 609 -26.82 -33.26 53.40
C THR A 609 -27.20 -31.84 53.03
N ALA A 610 -28.28 -31.81 52.24
CA ALA A 610 -29.62 -31.21 52.40
C ALA A 610 -29.70 -29.67 52.55
N ASP A 611 -30.39 -29.02 51.75
CA ASP A 611 -31.77 -28.51 51.73
C ASP A 611 -31.89 -27.27 50.82
N GLU A 612 -32.83 -27.30 49.93
CA GLU A 612 -33.56 -26.16 49.37
C GLU A 612 -34.53 -25.58 50.42
N PRO A 613 -35.20 -24.41 50.33
CA PRO A 613 -35.62 -23.74 49.12
C PRO A 613 -35.77 -22.18 49.19
N THR A 614 -36.11 -21.58 48.02
CA THR A 614 -37.02 -20.44 47.76
C THR A 614 -36.66 -19.02 48.19
N GLY A 615 -36.81 -18.07 47.25
CA GLY A 615 -37.46 -16.81 47.55
C GLY A 615 -36.80 -15.56 46.96
N ASP A 616 -37.44 -15.01 45.92
CA ASP A 616 -37.73 -13.61 45.63
C ASP A 616 -36.64 -12.51 45.61
N ALA A 617 -36.59 -11.79 44.50
CA ALA A 617 -36.20 -10.40 44.36
C ALA A 617 -37.11 -9.46 45.17
N PRO A 618 -36.92 -8.12 45.35
CA PRO A 618 -36.22 -7.16 44.46
C PRO A 618 -35.52 -5.98 45.17
N ASP A 619 -35.03 -5.02 44.35
CA ASP A 619 -34.85 -3.58 44.56
C ASP A 619 -33.57 -3.00 45.17
N ALA A 620 -33.07 -2.04 44.39
CA ALA A 620 -32.05 -1.01 44.61
C ALA A 620 -32.43 -0.08 45.83
N PRO A 621 -31.71 1.02 46.08
CA PRO A 621 -30.30 1.48 45.93
C PRO A 621 -29.69 1.99 47.24
N PHE A 622 -28.41 2.33 47.34
CA PHE A 622 -27.98 3.47 48.19
C PHE A 622 -26.54 3.95 47.97
N ARG A 623 -26.43 5.24 48.01
CA ARG A 623 -25.28 6.15 48.04
C ARG A 623 -24.37 5.93 49.25
N GLY A 624 -23.09 6.33 49.12
CA GLY A 624 -22.52 7.13 50.19
C GLY A 624 -21.06 6.89 50.53
N ARG A 625 -20.25 7.86 50.18
CA ARG A 625 -19.23 8.59 50.97
C ARG A 625 -17.97 7.89 51.52
N LEU A 626 -16.81 8.43 51.10
CA LEU A 626 -15.73 9.09 51.91
C LEU A 626 -15.03 8.30 53.03
N GLY A 627 -13.69 8.36 52.97
CA GLY A 627 -12.73 8.18 54.04
C GLY A 627 -11.43 7.57 53.50
N SER A 628 -10.42 8.31 53.15
CA SER A 628 -9.20 8.82 53.80
C SER A 628 -8.44 7.83 54.67
N GLU A 629 -7.11 7.92 54.49
CA GLU A 629 -5.95 7.51 55.33
C GLU A 629 -5.16 6.33 54.75
N SER A 630 -3.98 6.66 54.19
CA SER A 630 -2.60 6.68 54.73
C SER A 630 -2.13 5.35 55.31
N ASP A 631 -1.04 4.80 54.75
CA ASP A 631 0.22 4.49 55.41
C ASP A 631 1.24 3.87 54.45
N GLU A 632 2.30 4.61 54.27
CA GLU A 632 3.76 4.37 54.37
C GLU A 632 4.36 2.98 54.03
N ALA A 633 5.24 3.08 53.11
CA ALA A 633 6.61 2.60 52.82
C ALA A 633 7.16 1.32 53.50
N PRO A 634 8.30 0.73 53.06
CA PRO A 634 9.57 1.42 52.88
C PRO A 634 10.46 1.00 51.66
N VAL A 635 11.27 1.97 51.35
CA VAL A 635 12.48 2.01 50.49
C VAL A 635 13.56 1.04 51.01
N ARG A 636 14.30 0.39 50.11
CA ARG A 636 15.66 -0.11 50.35
C ARG A 636 16.67 0.51 49.39
N HIS A 637 17.49 1.36 49.97
CA HIS A 637 18.77 1.88 49.49
C HIS A 637 19.80 0.78 49.28
N LEU A 638 20.64 0.91 48.25
CA LEU A 638 22.04 0.47 48.26
C LEU A 638 22.93 1.59 47.71
N ARG A 639 23.89 1.95 48.57
CA ARG A 639 24.90 3.02 48.49
C ARG A 639 26.15 2.55 47.73
N PRO A 640 27.00 3.50 47.26
CA PRO A 640 28.27 3.26 46.57
C PRO A 640 29.50 3.37 47.47
N LEU A 641 30.65 2.93 47.02
CA LEU A 641 31.97 3.24 47.61
C LEU A 641 33.07 3.37 46.53
N PRO A 642 34.28 3.88 46.89
CA PRO A 642 34.74 5.24 46.59
C PRO A 642 36.18 5.32 46.01
N GLY A 643 36.64 6.54 45.75
CA GLY A 643 38.01 7.04 45.86
C GLY A 643 38.80 7.10 44.54
N GLY A 644 39.60 8.07 44.27
CA GLY A 644 40.05 9.20 45.02
C GLY A 644 41.03 10.02 44.23
N HIS A 645 41.17 11.29 44.68
CA HIS A 645 42.31 12.22 44.59
C HIS A 645 42.75 12.69 43.16
N GLY A 646 42.92 13.92 42.87
CA GLY A 646 43.13 15.14 43.62
C GLY A 646 43.53 16.26 42.63
N GLY A 647 43.24 17.49 43.03
CA GLY A 647 44.10 18.62 42.95
C GLY A 647 43.62 19.80 42.08
N ALA A 648 42.95 20.76 42.69
CA ALA A 648 42.98 22.16 42.30
C ALA A 648 44.24 22.84 42.87
N PRO A 649 44.65 24.07 42.50
CA PRO A 649 43.87 25.28 42.75
C PRO A 649 44.02 26.49 41.78
N ARG A 650 43.01 27.34 41.86
CA ARG A 650 42.92 28.82 41.88
C ARG A 650 44.03 29.69 41.31
N SER A 651 43.68 30.69 40.48
CA SER A 651 43.57 32.12 40.79
C SER A 651 43.48 32.97 39.48
N GLY A 652 42.52 33.88 39.41
CA GLY A 652 42.53 35.07 38.54
C GLY A 652 43.18 36.23 39.29
N PRO A 653 43.03 37.53 38.97
CA PRO A 653 42.55 38.19 37.74
C PRO A 653 43.43 39.39 37.32
N GLY A 654 43.04 40.14 36.31
CA GLY A 654 43.57 41.50 36.00
C GLY A 654 44.03 41.55 34.54
N GLY A 655 43.57 42.35 33.66
CA GLY A 655 43.41 43.78 33.69
C GLY A 655 44.40 44.41 32.70
N GLY A 656 43.92 45.18 31.72
CA GLY A 656 44.81 46.15 31.09
C GLY A 656 44.67 46.31 29.55
N ARG A 657 43.99 47.35 29.20
CA ARG A 657 44.02 48.15 27.93
C ARG A 657 45.43 48.33 27.36
N THR A 658 45.54 48.44 26.03
CA THR A 658 45.84 49.67 25.25
C THR A 658 46.30 49.31 23.83
N THR A 659 45.63 49.92 22.86
CA THR A 659 46.08 50.81 21.79
C THR A 659 47.27 50.42 20.91
N GLY A 660 47.01 50.48 19.62
CA GLY A 660 47.96 51.17 18.78
C GLY A 660 48.34 50.54 17.45
N THR A 661 47.81 51.16 16.41
CA THR A 661 48.52 51.55 15.17
C THR A 661 49.06 50.49 14.19
N THR A 662 48.49 50.57 12.99
CA THR A 662 49.11 50.37 11.66
C THR A 662 50.52 51.06 11.55
N PRO A 663 51.40 50.69 10.65
CA PRO A 663 51.27 50.98 9.22
C PRO A 663 51.95 49.95 8.28
N GLU A 664 51.46 49.89 7.06
CA GLU A 664 52.03 50.27 5.75
C GLU A 664 53.31 49.59 5.23
N GLN A 665 53.22 49.36 3.93
CA GLN A 665 54.24 49.44 2.85
C GLN A 665 54.98 48.15 2.57
N GLU A 666 54.98 47.75 1.40
CA GLU A 666 55.43 48.09 0.00
C GLU A 666 56.24 46.89 -0.44
N THR A 667 56.34 46.44 -1.59
CA THR A 667 56.39 46.91 -2.97
C THR A 667 56.72 45.69 -3.87
N GLU A 668 56.32 45.84 -5.09
CA GLU A 668 57.02 45.47 -6.36
C GLU A 668 57.16 43.97 -6.67
N GLY A 669 56.80 43.51 -7.80
CA GLY A 669 56.73 44.11 -9.13
C GLY A 669 57.21 43.05 -10.09
N VAL A 670 56.64 43.03 -11.24
CA VAL A 670 57.21 42.78 -12.57
C VAL A 670 56.32 41.95 -13.45
N VAL A 671 55.77 42.60 -14.45
CA VAL A 671 55.16 42.18 -15.71
C VAL A 671 56.14 42.62 -16.81
N PRO A 672 55.93 42.25 -18.09
CA PRO A 672 55.96 41.03 -18.91
C PRO A 672 57.17 41.05 -19.90
N PRO A 673 57.19 40.41 -21.10
CA PRO A 673 56.52 40.83 -22.32
C PRO A 673 56.11 39.75 -23.33
N ASN A 674 55.15 40.14 -24.14
CA ASN A 674 54.86 39.97 -25.55
C ASN A 674 55.90 39.29 -26.46
N ASP A 675 55.33 38.58 -27.44
CA ASP A 675 55.46 38.88 -28.89
C ASP A 675 54.68 37.81 -29.67
N GLU A 676 53.63 38.21 -30.38
CA GLU A 676 53.53 38.46 -31.82
C GLU A 676 53.93 37.25 -32.71
N GLU A 677 52.93 36.72 -33.44
CA GLU A 677 52.89 36.81 -34.92
C GLU A 677 51.68 36.03 -35.48
N GLU A 678 50.77 36.70 -36.09
CA GLU A 678 50.01 36.31 -37.28
C GLU A 678 50.85 36.64 -38.52
N PRO A 679 50.57 36.25 -39.79
CA PRO A 679 49.35 35.81 -40.44
C PRO A 679 49.59 34.82 -41.62
N HIS A 680 48.50 34.49 -42.33
CA HIS A 680 48.30 34.22 -43.77
C HIS A 680 47.51 32.93 -44.11
N GLY A 681 46.28 33.14 -44.55
CA GLY A 681 45.65 32.26 -45.51
C GLY A 681 46.20 32.49 -46.94
N PRO A 682 45.76 31.82 -47.98
CA PRO A 682 44.38 31.75 -48.43
C PRO A 682 43.96 30.38 -49.07
N ASP A 683 42.66 30.27 -49.24
CA ASP A 683 41.86 29.48 -50.19
C ASP A 683 42.40 29.51 -51.67
N PRO A 684 42.00 28.67 -52.65
CA PRO A 684 40.78 27.91 -52.83
C PRO A 684 40.94 26.63 -53.69
N GLY A 685 39.84 25.85 -53.76
CA GLY A 685 39.47 25.20 -55.04
C GLY A 685 39.41 23.71 -55.12
N GLY A 686 38.23 23.19 -55.30
CA GLY A 686 37.87 22.49 -56.52
C GLY A 686 37.67 20.97 -56.48
N ASN A 687 36.42 20.61 -56.64
CA ASN A 687 35.94 19.49 -57.49
C ASN A 687 36.38 18.04 -57.20
N ARG A 688 35.53 17.24 -56.68
CA ARG A 688 34.67 16.27 -57.42
C ARG A 688 33.76 15.54 -56.48
#